data_a01acf831a22b7425b812fa04558d249
#
_entry.id   a01acf831a22b7425b812fa04558d249
#
_cell.length_a   1.000
_cell.length_b   1.000
_cell.length_c   1.000
_cell.angle_alpha   90.00
_cell.angle_beta   90.00
_cell.angle_gamma   90.00
#
_symmetry.space_group_name_H-M   'P 1'
#
loop_
_entity.id
_entity.type
_entity.pdbx_description
1 polymer ?
#
loop_
_entity_poly.entity_id
_entity_poly.type
_entity_poly.pdbx_seq_one_letter_code
_entity_poly.pdbx_strand_id
1 'polypeptide(L)'
;MNVAIVGCGHIASAYADGLAGYPDLTLTATADLQASRAQSLADRHGAAAFADVEALLAHSDAELVVNLTIHGAHADVTRTCLQAGRHVLSEKPLALDPTEARALVERADRNGLALGCAPLCGWADAQQYAARLLRDGHIGPPRIAYATGNFGRMTEWNANPEPFLHVGPLYDGAVYPLTVLTTVFGPVARVRSAEASLLLDEHEHDGRAFRVDTPDHVTAVLEMEAGPVVQLTASMYVPHQTQHFSSLEVHGDAGSLYLDDCGNFDGDIDAPPLQVARLGEPYRPCPVPRRPASLTYAAAVADVARAAQGDRRPRVSGRQAAHLVATISAIEQCAETHPPADVDAVGFAAPDLLPWTRSAAPHRQAHPLLPEDTSAAPAAPDGDPIELPPVGFGGSRYRGGTTYVDLDDSMADALAAGVRLFDMAELYGTEPTLGALLEKEWTPPRERLFVVGKAWNTNHRPRHLRAAARDSLARLGLDAFDCYMLHWPEAWQHQEPLGDIARRSHEEATALTFPTDEAGNPLAADVTLEETWQTMEALQEEGVARTLGICNVSRDELAELLDLATVPPAIVQVECHPYHHPRGLIDDAHTHGIRVMAHSPLSAPGLLNDDTLRSIADAHDVSPAQVVLRWNVQHGVVPIPSSTTPDHVHANADLFGFALTQAQMDAIDALHQPDFER
;
A
#
# COMPACT_ATOMS: atom_id res chain seq x y z
N MET A 1 -24.34 7.69 -9.80
CA MET A 1 -24.90 6.38 -10.21
C MET A 1 -25.93 5.93 -9.18
N ASN A 2 -27.11 5.54 -9.66
CA ASN A 2 -28.19 5.06 -8.82
C ASN A 2 -27.97 3.58 -8.46
N VAL A 3 -28.03 3.27 -7.18
CA VAL A 3 -27.75 1.94 -6.61
C VAL A 3 -29.03 1.36 -6.02
N ALA A 4 -29.24 0.08 -6.22
CA ALA A 4 -30.27 -0.68 -5.54
C ALA A 4 -29.68 -1.80 -4.69
N ILE A 5 -30.34 -2.17 -3.59
CA ILE A 5 -30.01 -3.32 -2.73
C ILE A 5 -31.14 -4.34 -2.82
N VAL A 6 -30.78 -5.59 -3.16
CA VAL A 6 -31.69 -6.75 -3.16
C VAL A 6 -31.24 -7.72 -2.06
N GLY A 7 -32.13 -8.01 -1.10
CA GLY A 7 -31.81 -8.72 0.14
C GLY A 7 -31.45 -7.75 1.25
N CYS A 8 -32.45 -7.38 2.07
CA CYS A 8 -32.33 -6.40 3.17
C CYS A 8 -32.08 -7.09 4.52
N GLY A 9 -31.21 -8.10 4.53
CA GLY A 9 -30.78 -8.84 5.72
C GLY A 9 -29.78 -8.06 6.58
N HIS A 10 -29.07 -8.78 7.45
CA HIS A 10 -28.17 -8.21 8.46
C HIS A 10 -27.08 -7.31 7.84
N ILE A 11 -26.42 -7.75 6.77
CA ILE A 11 -25.29 -7.03 6.15
C ILE A 11 -25.73 -5.80 5.32
N ALA A 12 -27.01 -5.73 4.93
CA ALA A 12 -27.51 -4.68 4.04
C ALA A 12 -27.36 -3.26 4.64
N SER A 13 -27.46 -3.14 5.97
CA SER A 13 -27.24 -1.86 6.66
C SER A 13 -25.80 -1.37 6.49
N ALA A 14 -24.81 -2.25 6.63
CA ALA A 14 -23.39 -1.89 6.48
C ALA A 14 -23.07 -1.42 5.05
N TYR A 15 -23.69 -2.05 4.04
CA TYR A 15 -23.57 -1.58 2.65
C TYR A 15 -24.23 -0.21 2.46
N ALA A 16 -25.48 -0.05 2.91
CA ALA A 16 -26.25 1.16 2.74
C ALA A 16 -25.65 2.37 3.50
N ASP A 17 -25.29 2.19 4.77
CA ASP A 17 -24.66 3.22 5.60
C ASP A 17 -23.31 3.64 5.01
N GLY A 18 -22.54 2.68 4.50
CA GLY A 18 -21.24 2.94 3.86
C GLY A 18 -21.33 3.77 2.58
N LEU A 19 -22.46 3.75 1.85
CA LEU A 19 -22.64 4.54 0.62
C LEU A 19 -22.58 6.04 0.88
N ALA A 20 -22.91 6.51 2.10
CA ALA A 20 -22.81 7.92 2.47
C ALA A 20 -21.39 8.51 2.31
N GLY A 21 -20.36 7.66 2.34
CA GLY A 21 -18.96 8.03 2.07
C GLY A 21 -18.62 8.24 0.58
N TYR A 22 -19.56 7.97 -0.34
CA TYR A 22 -19.34 8.00 -1.79
C TYR A 22 -20.34 8.93 -2.46
N PRO A 23 -20.02 10.23 -2.64
CA PRO A 23 -20.98 11.24 -3.11
C PRO A 23 -21.55 10.96 -4.51
N ASP A 24 -20.85 10.15 -5.32
CA ASP A 24 -21.29 9.77 -6.66
C ASP A 24 -22.26 8.57 -6.68
N LEU A 25 -22.55 7.97 -5.52
CA LEU A 25 -23.45 6.84 -5.38
C LEU A 25 -24.67 7.23 -4.55
N THR A 26 -25.85 6.84 -5.02
CA THR A 26 -27.12 7.12 -4.30
C THR A 26 -27.93 5.83 -4.21
N LEU A 27 -28.29 5.42 -2.99
CA LEU A 27 -29.23 4.33 -2.78
C LEU A 27 -30.64 4.81 -3.14
N THR A 28 -31.21 4.32 -4.23
CA THR A 28 -32.55 4.74 -4.74
C THR A 28 -33.62 3.68 -4.56
N ALA A 29 -33.24 2.40 -4.42
CA ALA A 29 -34.20 1.33 -4.33
C ALA A 29 -33.71 0.19 -3.41
N THR A 30 -34.65 -0.49 -2.74
CA THR A 30 -34.42 -1.71 -1.95
C THR A 30 -35.49 -2.75 -2.28
N ALA A 31 -35.12 -4.04 -2.25
CA ALA A 31 -36.07 -5.13 -2.41
C ALA A 31 -35.77 -6.28 -1.47
N ASP A 32 -36.80 -6.88 -0.90
CA ASP A 32 -36.72 -8.08 -0.06
C ASP A 32 -38.07 -8.82 -0.09
N LEU A 33 -38.04 -10.15 -0.11
CA LEU A 33 -39.25 -10.99 -0.01
C LEU A 33 -40.02 -10.72 1.29
N GLN A 34 -39.36 -10.22 2.33
CA GLN A 34 -40.01 -9.69 3.53
C GLN A 34 -40.15 -8.16 3.38
N ALA A 35 -41.31 -7.72 2.94
CA ALA A 35 -41.59 -6.29 2.65
C ALA A 35 -41.21 -5.34 3.79
N SER A 36 -41.32 -5.77 5.05
CA SER A 36 -40.93 -4.95 6.22
C SER A 36 -39.43 -4.66 6.27
N ARG A 37 -38.58 -5.58 5.79
CA ARG A 37 -37.13 -5.39 5.72
C ARG A 37 -36.76 -4.37 4.65
N ALA A 38 -37.33 -4.51 3.45
CA ALA A 38 -37.13 -3.57 2.36
C ALA A 38 -37.58 -2.17 2.78
N GLN A 39 -38.78 -2.03 3.37
CA GLN A 39 -39.32 -0.76 3.82
C GLN A 39 -38.46 -0.12 4.91
N SER A 40 -38.03 -0.89 5.91
CA SER A 40 -37.17 -0.38 6.98
C SER A 40 -35.83 0.17 6.49
N LEU A 41 -35.21 -0.48 5.51
CA LEU A 41 -33.95 0.00 4.91
C LEU A 41 -34.22 1.24 4.05
N ALA A 42 -35.28 1.22 3.23
CA ALA A 42 -35.70 2.34 2.40
C ALA A 42 -35.98 3.63 3.19
N ASP A 43 -36.74 3.51 4.28
CA ASP A 43 -37.12 4.65 5.13
C ASP A 43 -35.88 5.35 5.74
N ARG A 44 -34.86 4.58 6.11
CA ARG A 44 -33.61 5.14 6.66
C ARG A 44 -32.77 5.93 5.65
N HIS A 45 -32.84 5.55 4.39
CA HIS A 45 -31.98 6.12 3.35
C HIS A 45 -32.73 6.93 2.28
N GLY A 46 -34.05 7.11 2.43
CA GLY A 46 -34.87 7.87 1.46
C GLY A 46 -35.05 7.16 0.12
N ALA A 47 -34.97 5.83 0.10
CA ALA A 47 -35.10 4.98 -1.08
C ALA A 47 -36.54 4.48 -1.29
N ALA A 48 -36.85 3.91 -2.45
CA ALA A 48 -38.11 3.21 -2.70
C ALA A 48 -37.99 1.73 -2.34
N ALA A 49 -39.04 1.15 -1.72
CA ALA A 49 -39.09 -0.26 -1.34
C ALA A 49 -39.93 -1.08 -2.34
N PHE A 50 -39.46 -2.27 -2.68
CA PHE A 50 -40.09 -3.22 -3.58
C PHE A 50 -40.19 -4.61 -2.97
N ALA A 51 -41.15 -5.41 -3.43
CA ALA A 51 -41.42 -6.73 -2.89
C ALA A 51 -40.43 -7.81 -3.37
N ASP A 52 -39.84 -7.61 -4.53
CA ASP A 52 -38.92 -8.56 -5.18
C ASP A 52 -38.01 -7.81 -6.20
N VAL A 53 -37.06 -8.54 -6.78
CA VAL A 53 -36.11 -8.00 -7.75
C VAL A 53 -36.80 -7.61 -9.07
N GLU A 54 -37.80 -8.33 -9.51
CA GLU A 54 -38.55 -8.07 -10.75
C GLU A 54 -39.30 -6.73 -10.66
N ALA A 55 -39.98 -6.48 -9.56
CA ALA A 55 -40.66 -5.21 -9.29
C ALA A 55 -39.66 -4.04 -9.20
N LEU A 56 -38.50 -4.25 -8.55
CA LEU A 56 -37.44 -3.27 -8.47
C LEU A 56 -36.92 -2.93 -9.89
N LEU A 57 -36.58 -3.92 -10.68
CA LEU A 57 -36.04 -3.72 -12.04
C LEU A 57 -37.04 -3.06 -13.00
N ALA A 58 -38.32 -3.33 -12.82
CA ALA A 58 -39.39 -2.74 -13.63
C ALA A 58 -39.69 -1.27 -13.32
N HIS A 59 -39.48 -0.82 -12.06
CA HIS A 59 -39.99 0.45 -11.57
C HIS A 59 -38.91 1.37 -10.95
N SER A 60 -37.64 0.94 -10.90
CA SER A 60 -36.53 1.78 -10.45
C SER A 60 -35.60 2.17 -11.59
N ASP A 61 -34.88 3.28 -11.40
CA ASP A 61 -33.85 3.78 -12.28
C ASP A 61 -32.43 3.34 -11.86
N ALA A 62 -32.33 2.35 -10.96
CA ALA A 62 -31.04 1.86 -10.50
C ALA A 62 -30.21 1.30 -11.64
N GLU A 63 -28.96 1.75 -11.74
CA GLU A 63 -27.98 1.32 -12.75
C GLU A 63 -27.13 0.15 -12.26
N LEU A 64 -26.90 0.10 -10.93
CA LEU A 64 -26.10 -0.93 -10.22
C LEU A 64 -26.96 -1.58 -9.15
N VAL A 65 -27.00 -2.93 -9.15
CA VAL A 65 -27.68 -3.73 -8.14
C VAL A 65 -26.67 -4.43 -7.24
N VAL A 66 -26.82 -4.24 -5.94
CA VAL A 66 -26.07 -4.96 -4.89
C VAL A 66 -26.95 -6.13 -4.44
N ASN A 67 -26.51 -7.35 -4.77
CA ASN A 67 -27.22 -8.59 -4.44
C ASN A 67 -26.71 -9.16 -3.12
N LEU A 68 -27.49 -9.00 -2.06
CA LEU A 68 -27.22 -9.44 -0.69
C LEU A 68 -28.21 -10.51 -0.24
N THR A 69 -28.72 -11.30 -1.18
CA THR A 69 -29.64 -12.40 -0.89
C THR A 69 -28.94 -13.57 -0.20
N ILE A 70 -29.56 -14.69 -0.06
CA ILE A 70 -28.94 -15.92 0.48
C ILE A 70 -28.12 -16.64 -0.60
N HIS A 71 -27.16 -17.45 -0.19
CA HIS A 71 -26.21 -18.18 -1.08
C HIS A 71 -26.88 -18.84 -2.28
N GLY A 72 -27.98 -19.57 -2.05
CA GLY A 72 -28.70 -20.27 -3.12
C GLY A 72 -29.46 -19.38 -4.09
N ALA A 73 -29.64 -18.09 -3.80
CA ALA A 73 -30.34 -17.13 -4.67
C ALA A 73 -29.39 -16.21 -5.44
N HIS A 74 -28.10 -16.17 -5.09
CA HIS A 74 -27.15 -15.26 -5.71
C HIS A 74 -27.11 -15.37 -7.24
N ALA A 75 -27.00 -16.58 -7.76
CA ALA A 75 -26.91 -16.81 -9.21
C ALA A 75 -28.15 -16.34 -9.97
N ASP A 76 -29.35 -16.67 -9.47
CA ASP A 76 -30.60 -16.33 -10.13
C ASP A 76 -30.89 -14.84 -10.11
N VAL A 77 -30.70 -14.18 -8.97
CA VAL A 77 -30.86 -12.71 -8.83
C VAL A 77 -29.84 -11.99 -9.69
N THR A 78 -28.55 -12.38 -9.65
CA THR A 78 -27.50 -11.81 -10.50
C THR A 78 -27.83 -11.96 -11.99
N ARG A 79 -28.29 -13.16 -12.40
CA ARG A 79 -28.71 -13.42 -13.78
C ARG A 79 -29.85 -12.50 -14.23
N THR A 80 -30.86 -12.35 -13.38
CA THR A 80 -32.03 -11.48 -13.63
C THR A 80 -31.60 -10.02 -13.80
N CYS A 81 -30.73 -9.51 -12.93
CA CYS A 81 -30.20 -8.16 -13.02
C CYS A 81 -29.37 -7.93 -14.30
N LEU A 82 -28.47 -8.86 -14.65
CA LEU A 82 -27.66 -8.78 -15.87
C LEU A 82 -28.52 -8.88 -17.14
N GLN A 83 -29.64 -9.65 -17.12
CA GLN A 83 -30.62 -9.69 -18.22
C GLN A 83 -31.35 -8.38 -18.40
N ALA A 84 -31.63 -7.68 -17.32
CA ALA A 84 -32.24 -6.35 -17.32
C ALA A 84 -31.24 -5.20 -17.65
N GLY A 85 -29.98 -5.54 -17.99
CA GLY A 85 -28.95 -4.56 -18.35
C GLY A 85 -28.41 -3.77 -17.17
N ARG A 86 -28.42 -4.34 -15.96
CA ARG A 86 -27.89 -3.68 -14.76
C ARG A 86 -26.49 -4.22 -14.44
N HIS A 87 -25.60 -3.34 -14.00
CA HIS A 87 -24.35 -3.72 -13.37
C HIS A 87 -24.64 -4.44 -12.04
N VAL A 88 -23.78 -5.35 -11.60
CA VAL A 88 -24.05 -6.13 -10.39
C VAL A 88 -22.81 -6.24 -9.52
N LEU A 89 -23.01 -6.03 -8.21
CA LEU A 89 -22.14 -6.54 -7.16
C LEU A 89 -22.92 -7.63 -6.42
N SER A 90 -22.43 -8.87 -6.40
CA SER A 90 -23.02 -9.96 -5.62
C SER A 90 -22.25 -10.21 -4.34
N GLU A 91 -22.95 -10.60 -3.27
CA GLU A 91 -22.28 -11.26 -2.15
C GLU A 91 -21.72 -12.64 -2.56
N LYS A 92 -20.81 -13.13 -1.73
CA LYS A 92 -20.16 -14.44 -1.91
C LYS A 92 -21.05 -15.59 -1.41
N PRO A 93 -20.96 -16.75 -2.07
CA PRO A 93 -20.32 -17.04 -3.36
C PRO A 93 -21.15 -16.52 -4.54
N LEU A 94 -20.50 -16.29 -5.70
CA LEU A 94 -21.20 -15.83 -6.92
C LEU A 94 -22.29 -16.81 -7.38
N ALA A 95 -22.01 -18.10 -7.24
CA ALA A 95 -22.92 -19.22 -7.46
C ALA A 95 -22.43 -20.42 -6.63
N LEU A 96 -23.20 -21.47 -6.53
CA LEU A 96 -22.80 -22.77 -5.96
C LEU A 96 -22.36 -23.79 -7.02
N ASP A 97 -22.65 -23.53 -8.29
CA ASP A 97 -22.22 -24.35 -9.44
C ASP A 97 -21.23 -23.56 -10.33
N PRO A 98 -20.09 -24.17 -10.71
CA PRO A 98 -19.08 -23.50 -11.53
C PRO A 98 -19.56 -23.17 -12.94
N THR A 99 -20.49 -23.94 -13.51
CA THR A 99 -21.08 -23.67 -14.82
C THR A 99 -21.97 -22.42 -14.78
N GLU A 100 -22.74 -22.27 -13.71
CA GLU A 100 -23.53 -21.06 -13.48
C GLU A 100 -22.65 -19.84 -13.26
N ALA A 101 -21.63 -19.93 -12.40
CA ALA A 101 -20.69 -18.84 -12.15
C ALA A 101 -20.03 -18.36 -13.45
N ARG A 102 -19.56 -19.28 -14.28
CA ARG A 102 -19.01 -18.98 -15.62
C ARG A 102 -20.04 -18.29 -16.51
N ALA A 103 -21.27 -18.82 -16.58
CA ALA A 103 -22.32 -18.27 -17.43
C ALA A 103 -22.68 -16.82 -17.04
N LEU A 104 -22.62 -16.47 -15.75
CA LEU A 104 -22.83 -15.09 -15.27
C LEU A 104 -21.73 -14.16 -15.78
N VAL A 105 -20.45 -14.57 -15.67
CA VAL A 105 -19.29 -13.80 -16.17
C VAL A 105 -19.41 -13.58 -17.69
N GLU A 106 -19.67 -14.64 -18.44
CA GLU A 106 -19.83 -14.55 -19.89
C GLU A 106 -21.01 -13.66 -20.31
N ARG A 107 -22.09 -13.66 -19.54
CA ARG A 107 -23.24 -12.78 -19.78
C ARG A 107 -22.89 -11.32 -19.52
N ALA A 108 -22.21 -11.04 -18.41
CA ALA A 108 -21.75 -9.67 -18.10
C ALA A 108 -20.83 -9.15 -19.21
N ASP A 109 -19.85 -9.93 -19.63
CA ASP A 109 -18.94 -9.58 -20.72
C ASP A 109 -19.68 -9.31 -22.05
N ARG A 110 -20.61 -10.18 -22.46
CA ARG A 110 -21.36 -10.02 -23.70
C ARG A 110 -22.24 -8.77 -23.72
N ASN A 111 -22.72 -8.36 -22.56
CA ASN A 111 -23.59 -7.20 -22.42
C ASN A 111 -22.82 -5.90 -22.09
N GLY A 112 -21.49 -5.94 -21.94
CA GLY A 112 -20.68 -4.80 -21.51
C GLY A 112 -20.99 -4.32 -20.10
N LEU A 113 -21.39 -5.24 -19.21
CA LEU A 113 -21.78 -4.95 -17.83
C LEU A 113 -20.66 -5.27 -16.85
N ALA A 114 -20.47 -4.42 -15.85
CA ALA A 114 -19.59 -4.68 -14.75
C ALA A 114 -20.23 -5.69 -13.80
N LEU A 115 -19.51 -6.80 -13.52
CA LEU A 115 -19.87 -7.82 -12.56
C LEU A 115 -18.76 -7.94 -11.50
N GLY A 116 -19.09 -7.55 -10.27
CA GLY A 116 -18.26 -7.74 -9.08
C GLY A 116 -18.85 -8.82 -8.16
N CYS A 117 -18.00 -9.37 -7.29
CA CYS A 117 -18.43 -10.27 -6.23
C CYS A 117 -17.54 -10.14 -5.01
N ALA A 118 -18.13 -10.07 -3.82
CA ALA A 118 -17.39 -10.16 -2.55
C ALA A 118 -16.61 -11.49 -2.43
N PRO A 119 -15.62 -11.60 -1.54
CA PRO A 119 -15.20 -10.62 -0.55
C PRO A 119 -14.21 -9.59 -1.08
N LEU A 120 -14.17 -8.42 -0.44
CA LEU A 120 -13.24 -7.33 -0.74
C LEU A 120 -11.87 -7.54 -0.09
N CYS A 121 -11.70 -8.55 0.76
CA CYS A 121 -10.56 -8.75 1.64
C CYS A 121 -9.19 -8.73 0.93
N GLY A 122 -9.07 -9.28 -0.27
CA GLY A 122 -7.82 -9.24 -1.04
C GLY A 122 -7.30 -7.83 -1.36
N TRP A 123 -8.12 -6.81 -1.14
CA TRP A 123 -7.80 -5.39 -1.36
C TRP A 123 -7.60 -4.60 -0.08
N ALA A 124 -7.70 -5.24 1.09
CA ALA A 124 -7.41 -4.62 2.37
C ALA A 124 -5.90 -4.37 2.55
N ASP A 125 -5.55 -3.44 3.43
CA ASP A 125 -4.19 -2.92 3.52
C ASP A 125 -3.14 -3.98 3.89
N ALA A 126 -3.43 -4.83 4.87
CA ALA A 126 -2.51 -5.91 5.27
C ALA A 126 -2.31 -6.92 4.13
N GLN A 127 -3.38 -7.31 3.46
CA GLN A 127 -3.38 -8.27 2.35
C GLN A 127 -2.63 -7.70 1.13
N GLN A 128 -2.86 -6.43 0.78
CA GLN A 128 -2.14 -5.76 -0.31
C GLN A 128 -0.66 -5.55 0.02
N TYR A 129 -0.34 -5.26 1.28
CA TYR A 129 1.05 -5.12 1.71
C TYR A 129 1.76 -6.47 1.75
N ALA A 130 1.11 -7.51 2.27
CA ALA A 130 1.61 -8.89 2.19
C ALA A 130 1.88 -9.32 0.74
N ALA A 131 0.92 -9.07 -0.16
CA ALA A 131 1.06 -9.35 -1.58
C ALA A 131 2.27 -8.62 -2.21
N ARG A 132 2.48 -7.36 -1.84
CA ARG A 132 3.64 -6.57 -2.27
C ARG A 132 4.94 -7.21 -1.76
N LEU A 133 5.06 -7.49 -0.47
CA LEU A 133 6.25 -8.11 0.10
C LEU A 133 6.60 -9.44 -0.60
N LEU A 134 5.58 -10.26 -0.90
CA LEU A 134 5.76 -11.53 -1.60
C LEU A 134 6.22 -11.33 -3.06
N ARG A 135 5.57 -10.45 -3.82
CA ARG A 135 5.97 -10.12 -5.19
C ARG A 135 7.32 -9.41 -5.26
N ASP A 136 7.64 -8.67 -4.19
CA ASP A 136 8.90 -7.97 -4.01
C ASP A 136 10.05 -8.91 -3.61
N GLY A 137 9.78 -10.19 -3.41
CA GLY A 137 10.79 -11.19 -3.12
C GLY A 137 11.38 -11.10 -1.71
N HIS A 138 10.67 -10.48 -0.73
CA HIS A 138 11.17 -10.33 0.65
C HIS A 138 11.49 -11.66 1.34
N ILE A 139 10.82 -12.74 0.94
CA ILE A 139 11.07 -14.09 1.46
C ILE A 139 11.74 -15.00 0.42
N GLY A 140 12.24 -14.43 -0.70
CA GLY A 140 12.68 -15.21 -1.86
C GLY A 140 11.50 -15.87 -2.60
N PRO A 141 11.76 -16.76 -3.57
CA PRO A 141 10.70 -17.51 -4.25
C PRO A 141 9.83 -18.29 -3.28
N PRO A 142 8.48 -18.05 -3.23
CA PRO A 142 7.56 -18.80 -2.38
C PRO A 142 7.50 -20.28 -2.79
N ARG A 143 7.58 -21.20 -1.82
CA ARG A 143 7.59 -22.65 -2.08
C ARG A 143 6.37 -23.37 -1.50
N ILE A 144 5.98 -22.98 -0.28
CA ILE A 144 4.87 -23.63 0.45
C ILE A 144 4.05 -22.53 1.10
N ALA A 145 2.73 -22.72 1.13
CA ALA A 145 1.83 -21.89 1.90
C ALA A 145 0.84 -22.75 2.72
N TYR A 146 0.49 -22.27 3.89
CA TYR A 146 -0.56 -22.79 4.75
C TYR A 146 -1.68 -21.75 4.84
N ALA A 147 -2.88 -22.15 4.46
CA ALA A 147 -4.05 -21.30 4.44
C ALA A 147 -5.16 -21.89 5.31
N THR A 148 -5.76 -21.09 6.16
CA THR A 148 -6.84 -21.54 7.04
C THR A 148 -8.10 -20.69 6.88
N GLY A 149 -9.26 -21.36 6.92
CA GLY A 149 -10.59 -20.76 6.97
C GLY A 149 -11.41 -21.44 8.08
N ASN A 150 -10.97 -21.27 9.34
CA ASN A 150 -11.52 -21.93 10.52
C ASN A 150 -12.57 -21.03 11.20
N PHE A 151 -13.76 -20.94 10.61
CA PHE A 151 -14.83 -20.05 11.07
C PHE A 151 -15.52 -20.52 12.36
N GLY A 152 -15.20 -21.73 12.79
CA GLY A 152 -15.66 -22.28 14.04
C GLY A 152 -17.13 -22.69 14.02
N ARG A 153 -17.62 -23.13 15.17
CA ARG A 153 -19.00 -23.57 15.33
C ARG A 153 -19.96 -22.40 15.18
N MET A 154 -20.67 -22.36 14.04
CA MET A 154 -21.61 -21.30 13.71
C MET A 154 -22.69 -21.08 14.78
N THR A 155 -23.08 -22.14 15.50
CA THR A 155 -24.06 -22.05 16.59
C THR A 155 -23.58 -21.27 17.82
N GLU A 156 -22.27 -21.03 17.95
CA GLU A 156 -21.72 -20.29 19.08
C GLU A 156 -21.86 -18.77 18.92
N TRP A 157 -21.94 -18.24 17.68
CA TRP A 157 -21.87 -16.81 17.42
C TRP A 157 -22.85 -16.29 16.37
N ASN A 158 -23.39 -17.13 15.49
CA ASN A 158 -24.28 -16.68 14.42
C ASN A 158 -25.76 -16.83 14.85
N ALA A 159 -26.53 -15.78 14.69
CA ALA A 159 -27.95 -15.77 15.04
C ALA A 159 -28.84 -16.68 14.15
N ASN A 160 -28.33 -17.10 12.97
CA ASN A 160 -29.03 -17.99 12.06
C ASN A 160 -28.03 -18.97 11.40
N PRO A 161 -27.50 -19.95 12.14
CA PRO A 161 -26.37 -20.77 11.70
C PRO A 161 -26.71 -21.80 10.62
N GLU A 162 -27.97 -22.29 10.58
CA GLU A 162 -28.39 -23.42 9.74
C GLU A 162 -28.05 -23.25 8.24
N PRO A 163 -28.34 -22.09 7.58
CA PRO A 163 -28.00 -21.91 6.17
C PRO A 163 -26.49 -21.97 5.86
N PHE A 164 -25.66 -21.53 6.80
CA PHE A 164 -24.20 -21.50 6.65
C PHE A 164 -23.63 -22.93 6.81
N LEU A 165 -24.16 -23.72 7.74
CA LEU A 165 -23.74 -25.08 7.94
C LEU A 165 -24.11 -25.97 6.74
N HIS A 166 -25.25 -25.72 6.07
CA HIS A 166 -25.62 -26.41 4.84
C HIS A 166 -24.75 -26.01 3.63
N VAL A 167 -24.19 -24.81 3.60
CA VAL A 167 -23.25 -24.37 2.54
C VAL A 167 -21.85 -24.92 2.77
N GLY A 168 -21.46 -25.09 4.03
CA GLY A 168 -20.19 -25.68 4.44
C GLY A 168 -19.00 -24.73 4.48
N PRO A 169 -17.86 -25.20 5.03
CA PRO A 169 -16.70 -24.36 5.35
C PRO A 169 -15.95 -23.85 4.11
N LEU A 170 -16.10 -24.48 2.95
CA LEU A 170 -15.41 -24.04 1.74
C LEU A 170 -16.00 -22.75 1.19
N TYR A 171 -17.30 -22.67 1.03
CA TYR A 171 -17.99 -21.50 0.48
C TYR A 171 -18.11 -20.36 1.48
N ASP A 172 -18.11 -20.66 2.78
CA ASP A 172 -18.23 -19.60 3.78
C ASP A 172 -16.88 -19.16 4.38
N GLY A 173 -15.99 -20.10 4.71
CA GLY A 173 -14.71 -19.85 5.36
C GLY A 173 -13.52 -19.80 4.42
N ALA A 174 -13.30 -20.80 3.58
CA ALA A 174 -12.13 -20.89 2.71
C ALA A 174 -12.10 -19.82 1.62
N VAL A 175 -13.23 -19.23 1.27
CA VAL A 175 -13.33 -18.18 0.25
C VAL A 175 -12.43 -16.97 0.55
N TYR A 176 -12.18 -16.65 1.84
CA TYR A 176 -11.33 -15.52 2.23
C TYR A 176 -9.84 -15.79 1.98
N PRO A 177 -9.22 -16.83 2.55
CA PRO A 177 -7.82 -17.12 2.23
C PRO A 177 -7.61 -17.45 0.75
N LEU A 178 -8.58 -18.10 0.07
CA LEU A 178 -8.51 -18.33 -1.38
C LEU A 178 -8.54 -17.01 -2.17
N THR A 179 -9.31 -16.00 -1.75
CA THR A 179 -9.31 -14.68 -2.37
C THR A 179 -7.95 -14.01 -2.24
N VAL A 180 -7.32 -14.05 -1.05
CA VAL A 180 -5.99 -13.51 -0.85
C VAL A 180 -4.96 -14.26 -1.68
N LEU A 181 -4.94 -15.58 -1.62
CA LEU A 181 -4.03 -16.43 -2.40
C LEU A 181 -4.09 -16.12 -3.90
N THR A 182 -5.30 -16.08 -4.45
CA THR A 182 -5.49 -15.82 -5.89
C THR A 182 -5.19 -14.38 -6.27
N THR A 183 -5.39 -13.43 -5.37
CA THR A 183 -4.97 -12.03 -5.56
C THR A 183 -3.44 -11.93 -5.62
N VAL A 184 -2.71 -12.70 -4.81
CA VAL A 184 -1.24 -12.67 -4.73
C VAL A 184 -0.59 -13.47 -5.86
N PHE A 185 -1.00 -14.73 -6.04
CA PHE A 185 -0.32 -15.71 -6.87
C PHE A 185 -1.05 -16.05 -8.18
N GLY A 186 -2.26 -15.52 -8.40
CA GLY A 186 -3.05 -15.87 -9.57
C GLY A 186 -3.86 -17.15 -9.40
N PRO A 187 -4.24 -17.81 -10.51
CA PRO A 187 -5.18 -18.94 -10.46
C PRO A 187 -4.60 -20.18 -9.76
N VAL A 188 -5.49 -20.94 -9.14
CA VAL A 188 -5.22 -22.34 -8.79
C VAL A 188 -5.29 -23.16 -10.08
N ALA A 189 -4.25 -23.92 -10.39
CA ALA A 189 -4.19 -24.77 -11.59
C ALA A 189 -4.81 -26.13 -11.34
N ARG A 190 -4.63 -26.67 -10.12
CA ARG A 190 -5.03 -28.06 -9.80
C ARG A 190 -5.22 -28.25 -8.30
N VAL A 191 -6.18 -29.09 -7.94
CA VAL A 191 -6.30 -29.73 -6.62
C VAL A 191 -5.56 -31.06 -6.69
N ARG A 192 -4.48 -31.22 -5.92
CA ARG A 192 -3.67 -32.45 -5.89
C ARG A 192 -4.31 -33.56 -5.04
N SER A 193 -4.88 -33.15 -3.92
CA SER A 193 -5.58 -34.03 -3.00
C SER A 193 -6.56 -33.25 -2.14
N ALA A 194 -7.62 -33.85 -1.69
CA ALA A 194 -8.55 -33.30 -0.72
C ALA A 194 -9.19 -34.42 0.12
N GLU A 195 -9.53 -34.08 1.36
CA GLU A 195 -10.29 -34.91 2.29
C GLU A 195 -11.38 -34.07 2.94
N ALA A 196 -12.57 -34.58 3.02
CA ALA A 196 -13.72 -33.94 3.64
C ALA A 196 -14.33 -34.87 4.72
N SER A 197 -14.66 -34.31 5.87
CA SER A 197 -15.19 -35.02 7.02
C SER A 197 -16.41 -34.30 7.58
N LEU A 198 -17.44 -35.03 7.92
CA LEU A 198 -18.57 -34.60 8.72
C LEU A 198 -18.32 -35.06 10.17
N LEU A 199 -17.85 -34.14 11.02
CA LEU A 199 -17.47 -34.43 12.41
C LEU A 199 -18.65 -34.24 13.37
N LEU A 200 -19.57 -33.32 13.04
CA LEU A 200 -20.76 -33.00 13.83
C LEU A 200 -21.97 -32.79 12.92
N ASP A 201 -22.87 -33.78 12.90
CA ASP A 201 -24.06 -33.77 12.04
C ASP A 201 -25.34 -33.27 12.75
N GLU A 202 -25.34 -33.27 14.09
CA GLU A 202 -26.49 -32.83 14.90
C GLU A 202 -26.16 -31.51 15.61
N HIS A 203 -26.98 -30.51 15.41
CA HIS A 203 -26.84 -29.18 15.96
C HIS A 203 -28.07 -28.75 16.76
N GLU A 204 -27.86 -27.86 17.73
CA GLU A 204 -28.94 -27.20 18.46
C GLU A 204 -28.67 -25.69 18.49
N HIS A 205 -29.69 -24.90 18.18
CA HIS A 205 -29.65 -23.47 18.27
C HIS A 205 -31.03 -22.93 18.69
N ASP A 206 -31.06 -22.07 19.73
CA ASP A 206 -32.30 -21.52 20.32
C ASP A 206 -33.35 -22.58 20.68
N GLY A 207 -32.90 -23.74 21.19
CA GLY A 207 -33.76 -24.86 21.59
C GLY A 207 -34.34 -25.65 20.43
N ARG A 208 -33.89 -25.42 19.19
CA ARG A 208 -34.27 -26.19 18.00
C ARG A 208 -33.12 -27.08 17.55
N ALA A 209 -33.34 -28.39 17.53
CA ALA A 209 -32.39 -29.31 16.94
C ALA A 209 -32.59 -29.43 15.43
N PHE A 210 -31.48 -29.55 14.69
CA PHE A 210 -31.45 -29.79 13.24
C PHE A 210 -30.24 -30.63 12.83
N ARG A 211 -30.29 -31.25 11.64
CA ARG A 211 -29.19 -32.05 11.10
C ARG A 211 -28.65 -31.44 9.84
N VAL A 212 -27.35 -31.61 9.65
CA VAL A 212 -26.58 -31.18 8.47
C VAL A 212 -25.82 -32.39 7.94
N ASP A 213 -25.79 -32.57 6.63
CA ASP A 213 -25.09 -33.65 5.92
C ASP A 213 -23.88 -33.14 5.13
N THR A 214 -23.64 -31.83 5.13
CA THR A 214 -22.48 -31.22 4.51
C THR A 214 -21.22 -31.37 5.40
N PRO A 215 -20.07 -31.79 4.85
CA PRO A 215 -18.82 -31.84 5.61
C PRO A 215 -18.51 -30.50 6.32
N ASP A 216 -18.14 -30.60 7.60
CA ASP A 216 -17.80 -29.44 8.45
C ASP A 216 -16.30 -29.24 8.63
N HIS A 217 -15.48 -30.15 8.05
CA HIS A 217 -14.03 -30.05 8.03
C HIS A 217 -13.46 -30.53 6.69
N VAL A 218 -12.67 -29.71 6.03
CA VAL A 218 -12.06 -30.03 4.72
C VAL A 218 -10.58 -29.61 4.74
N THR A 219 -9.74 -30.52 4.22
CA THR A 219 -8.33 -30.23 3.94
C THR A 219 -8.03 -30.46 2.46
N ALA A 220 -7.20 -29.63 1.85
CA ALA A 220 -6.82 -29.78 0.45
C ALA A 220 -5.38 -29.34 0.19
N VAL A 221 -4.75 -29.93 -0.83
CA VAL A 221 -3.44 -29.49 -1.35
C VAL A 221 -3.67 -28.94 -2.75
N LEU A 222 -3.36 -27.64 -2.91
CA LEU A 222 -3.57 -26.89 -4.14
C LEU A 222 -2.23 -26.61 -4.82
N GLU A 223 -2.25 -26.64 -6.14
CA GLU A 223 -1.15 -26.20 -7.01
C GLU A 223 -1.58 -24.90 -7.69
N MET A 224 -0.83 -23.83 -7.41
CA MET A 224 -1.04 -22.55 -8.09
C MET A 224 -0.45 -22.60 -9.50
N GLU A 225 -0.99 -21.85 -10.45
CA GLU A 225 -0.40 -21.71 -11.79
C GLU A 225 1.03 -21.14 -11.72
N ALA A 226 1.24 -20.20 -10.82
CA ALA A 226 2.55 -19.68 -10.46
C ALA A 226 2.60 -19.43 -8.95
N GLY A 227 3.65 -19.92 -8.27
CA GLY A 227 3.79 -19.70 -6.83
C GLY A 227 3.93 -20.99 -6.01
N PRO A 228 3.52 -20.96 -4.74
CA PRO A 228 3.72 -22.07 -3.82
C PRO A 228 2.74 -23.22 -4.05
N VAL A 229 3.09 -24.40 -3.50
CA VAL A 229 2.10 -25.43 -3.18
C VAL A 229 1.38 -25.00 -1.90
N VAL A 230 0.06 -25.05 -1.90
CA VAL A 230 -0.77 -24.55 -0.79
C VAL A 230 -1.45 -25.72 -0.08
N GLN A 231 -1.31 -25.78 1.25
CA GLN A 231 -2.18 -26.61 2.09
C GLN A 231 -3.29 -25.72 2.63
N LEU A 232 -4.54 -26.04 2.27
CA LEU A 232 -5.74 -25.35 2.72
C LEU A 232 -6.45 -26.18 3.78
N THR A 233 -6.90 -25.57 4.85
CA THR A 233 -7.81 -26.14 5.83
C THR A 233 -9.00 -25.23 6.03
N ALA A 234 -10.22 -25.76 5.96
CA ALA A 234 -11.46 -25.06 6.24
C ALA A 234 -12.29 -25.84 7.24
N SER A 235 -12.77 -25.21 8.31
CA SER A 235 -13.50 -25.90 9.37
C SER A 235 -14.57 -25.04 10.04
N MET A 236 -15.74 -25.67 10.24
CA MET A 236 -16.82 -25.18 11.09
C MET A 236 -16.96 -26.02 12.37
N TYR A 237 -16.04 -26.97 12.61
CA TYR A 237 -16.03 -27.82 13.80
C TYR A 237 -15.21 -27.25 14.96
N VAL A 238 -14.08 -26.54 14.68
CA VAL A 238 -13.21 -25.96 15.69
C VAL A 238 -13.94 -24.87 16.50
N PRO A 239 -13.50 -24.53 17.73
CA PRO A 239 -14.05 -23.39 18.45
C PRO A 239 -13.93 -22.11 17.64
N HIS A 240 -14.89 -21.16 17.76
CA HIS A 240 -14.86 -19.89 17.03
C HIS A 240 -13.58 -19.08 17.33
N GLN A 241 -13.13 -19.05 18.59
CA GLN A 241 -11.88 -18.41 18.98
C GLN A 241 -10.70 -19.38 18.85
N THR A 242 -10.33 -19.72 17.61
CA THR A 242 -9.14 -20.52 17.34
C THR A 242 -7.94 -19.63 17.04
N GLN A 243 -6.72 -20.10 17.33
CA GLN A 243 -5.48 -19.37 17.13
C GLN A 243 -5.20 -19.05 15.65
N HIS A 244 -5.72 -19.87 14.72
CA HIS A 244 -5.58 -19.69 13.27
C HIS A 244 -6.98 -19.63 12.64
N PHE A 245 -7.66 -18.51 12.85
CA PHE A 245 -9.03 -18.33 12.41
C PHE A 245 -9.12 -18.24 10.88
N SER A 246 -8.52 -17.22 10.28
CA SER A 246 -8.50 -17.00 8.83
C SER A 246 -7.12 -16.49 8.43
N SER A 247 -6.12 -17.37 8.36
CA SER A 247 -4.73 -16.98 8.22
C SER A 247 -4.05 -17.53 6.98
N LEU A 248 -2.95 -16.90 6.61
CA LEU A 248 -2.06 -17.32 5.53
C LEU A 248 -0.61 -17.23 5.99
N GLU A 249 0.09 -18.37 5.95
CA GLU A 249 1.53 -18.44 6.18
C GLU A 249 2.24 -18.88 4.90
N VAL A 250 3.26 -18.13 4.46
CA VAL A 250 3.98 -18.40 3.21
C VAL A 250 5.47 -18.54 3.52
N HIS A 251 6.07 -19.64 3.07
CA HIS A 251 7.49 -19.93 3.20
C HIS A 251 8.19 -19.84 1.84
N GLY A 252 9.27 -19.09 1.79
CA GLY A 252 10.14 -18.96 0.63
C GLY A 252 11.58 -19.33 0.95
N ASP A 253 12.47 -19.23 -0.05
CA ASP A 253 13.85 -19.63 0.07
C ASP A 253 14.67 -18.76 1.04
N ALA A 254 14.25 -17.51 1.31
CA ALA A 254 14.95 -16.55 2.16
C ALA A 254 14.21 -16.19 3.47
N GLY A 255 12.99 -16.68 3.68
CA GLY A 255 12.22 -16.35 4.87
C GLY A 255 10.76 -16.78 4.81
N SER A 256 9.96 -16.22 5.69
CA SER A 256 8.53 -16.53 5.83
C SER A 256 7.71 -15.28 6.10
N LEU A 257 6.44 -15.32 5.70
CA LEU A 257 5.46 -14.27 5.94
C LEU A 257 4.22 -14.92 6.57
N TYR A 258 3.67 -14.30 7.60
CA TYR A 258 2.42 -14.69 8.24
C TYR A 258 1.43 -13.53 8.23
N LEU A 259 0.24 -13.76 7.67
CA LEU A 259 -0.90 -12.88 7.68
C LEU A 259 -1.99 -13.49 8.57
N ASP A 260 -2.31 -12.82 9.66
CA ASP A 260 -3.17 -13.38 10.71
C ASP A 260 -4.65 -13.39 10.30
N ASP A 261 -5.12 -12.37 9.58
CA ASP A 261 -6.51 -12.26 9.14
C ASP A 261 -6.64 -12.04 7.63
N CYS A 262 -6.97 -13.10 6.90
CA CYS A 262 -7.31 -13.01 5.48
C CYS A 262 -8.66 -12.35 5.19
N GLY A 263 -9.56 -12.33 6.17
CA GLY A 263 -10.93 -11.82 5.99
C GLY A 263 -11.03 -10.31 6.15
N ASN A 264 -10.04 -9.69 6.78
CA ASN A 264 -10.11 -8.31 7.24
C ASN A 264 -11.35 -8.08 8.11
N PHE A 265 -11.64 -9.08 8.97
CA PHE A 265 -12.59 -8.94 10.06
C PHE A 265 -11.92 -8.08 11.14
N ASP A 266 -12.68 -7.25 11.83
CA ASP A 266 -12.15 -6.48 12.97
C ASP A 266 -11.71 -7.44 14.08
N GLY A 267 -10.52 -8.04 13.89
CA GLY A 267 -9.87 -8.93 14.83
C GLY A 267 -9.24 -8.16 15.97
N ASP A 268 -8.64 -8.88 16.90
CA ASP A 268 -7.94 -8.32 18.05
C ASP A 268 -6.91 -7.29 17.56
N ILE A 269 -7.20 -6.02 17.86
CA ILE A 269 -6.39 -4.86 17.45
C ILE A 269 -4.96 -4.91 18.06
N ASP A 270 -4.75 -5.76 19.06
CA ASP A 270 -3.46 -5.94 19.74
C ASP A 270 -2.53 -6.95 19.03
N ALA A 271 -3.04 -7.77 18.11
CA ALA A 271 -2.22 -8.70 17.33
C ALA A 271 -1.72 -8.03 16.03
N PRO A 272 -0.42 -8.13 15.70
CA PRO A 272 0.09 -7.58 14.45
C PRO A 272 -0.50 -8.38 13.27
N PRO A 273 -1.25 -7.73 12.35
CA PRO A 273 -1.94 -8.43 11.26
C PRO A 273 -0.96 -9.08 10.27
N LEU A 274 0.29 -8.65 10.27
CA LEU A 274 1.33 -9.15 9.38
C LEU A 274 2.65 -9.33 10.14
N GLN A 275 3.29 -10.47 9.95
CA GLN A 275 4.58 -10.79 10.52
C GLN A 275 5.50 -11.36 9.43
N VAL A 276 6.80 -11.10 9.57
CA VAL A 276 7.83 -11.64 8.67
C VAL A 276 8.95 -12.26 9.49
N ALA A 277 9.60 -13.28 8.92
CA ALA A 277 10.78 -13.90 9.47
C ALA A 277 11.81 -14.09 8.36
N ARG A 278 13.08 -13.80 8.62
CA ARG A 278 14.19 -14.27 7.78
C ARG A 278 14.46 -15.75 8.07
N LEU A 279 15.10 -16.42 7.13
CA LEU A 279 15.46 -17.82 7.33
C LEU A 279 16.32 -17.99 8.60
N GLY A 280 15.81 -18.80 9.53
CA GLY A 280 16.47 -19.05 10.83
C GLY A 280 16.18 -18.01 11.94
N GLU A 281 15.39 -16.99 11.69
CA GLU A 281 14.97 -16.01 12.67
C GLU A 281 13.51 -16.21 13.12
N PRO A 282 13.13 -15.73 14.31
CA PRO A 282 11.74 -15.73 14.74
C PRO A 282 10.91 -14.73 13.96
N TYR A 283 9.59 -14.95 13.91
CA TYR A 283 8.65 -13.98 13.38
C TYR A 283 8.71 -12.66 14.15
N ARG A 284 8.67 -11.56 13.39
CA ARG A 284 8.60 -10.20 13.94
C ARG A 284 7.40 -9.47 13.32
N PRO A 285 6.70 -8.63 14.08
CA PRO A 285 5.66 -7.77 13.53
C PRO A 285 6.18 -6.99 12.32
N CYS A 286 5.40 -6.98 11.24
CA CYS A 286 5.67 -6.16 10.07
C CYS A 286 4.63 -5.03 10.04
N PRO A 287 5.02 -3.79 10.32
CA PRO A 287 4.09 -2.67 10.31
C PRO A 287 3.44 -2.53 8.93
N VAL A 288 2.12 -2.59 8.91
CA VAL A 288 1.34 -2.36 7.69
C VAL A 288 1.09 -0.88 7.58
N PRO A 289 1.54 -0.22 6.50
CA PRO A 289 1.19 1.16 6.27
C PRO A 289 -0.33 1.26 6.10
N ARG A 290 -1.05 1.69 7.13
CA ARG A 290 -2.51 1.79 7.13
C ARG A 290 -2.94 2.98 6.30
N ARG A 291 -3.98 2.80 5.52
CA ARG A 291 -4.67 3.88 4.84
C ARG A 291 -5.65 4.55 5.82
N PRO A 292 -5.88 5.88 5.68
CA PRO A 292 -6.75 6.60 6.61
C PRO A 292 -8.21 6.15 6.60
N ALA A 293 -8.64 5.38 5.61
CA ALA A 293 -10.00 4.87 5.49
C ALA A 293 -10.00 3.34 5.59
N SER A 294 -10.75 2.79 6.54
CA SER A 294 -11.06 1.36 6.56
C SER A 294 -11.84 0.97 5.29
N LEU A 295 -11.54 -0.20 4.74
CA LEU A 295 -12.30 -0.79 3.66
C LEU A 295 -13.71 -1.11 4.14
N THR A 296 -14.69 -0.31 3.74
CA THR A 296 -16.10 -0.59 3.99
C THR A 296 -16.69 -1.46 2.90
N TYR A 297 -17.79 -2.14 3.17
CA TYR A 297 -18.52 -2.91 2.15
C TYR A 297 -18.90 -2.06 0.94
N ALA A 298 -19.23 -0.78 1.14
CA ALA A 298 -19.53 0.16 0.07
C ALA A 298 -18.34 0.44 -0.88
N ALA A 299 -17.10 0.16 -0.46
CA ALA A 299 -15.93 0.25 -1.32
C ALA A 299 -16.02 -0.73 -2.51
N ALA A 300 -16.60 -1.91 -2.32
CA ALA A 300 -16.86 -2.85 -3.42
C ALA A 300 -17.91 -2.30 -4.40
N VAL A 301 -18.94 -1.62 -3.89
CA VAL A 301 -19.97 -0.97 -4.72
C VAL A 301 -19.33 0.13 -5.56
N ALA A 302 -18.49 0.96 -4.95
CA ALA A 302 -17.77 2.04 -5.64
C ALA A 302 -16.80 1.49 -6.70
N ASP A 303 -16.15 0.35 -6.45
CA ASP A 303 -15.28 -0.29 -7.44
C ASP A 303 -16.05 -0.75 -8.68
N VAL A 304 -17.20 -1.41 -8.49
CA VAL A 304 -18.06 -1.84 -9.59
C VAL A 304 -18.63 -0.63 -10.35
N ALA A 305 -19.07 0.40 -9.64
CA ALA A 305 -19.60 1.62 -10.25
C ALA A 305 -18.57 2.32 -11.14
N ARG A 306 -17.31 2.39 -10.69
CA ARG A 306 -16.21 2.96 -11.50
C ARG A 306 -15.82 2.08 -12.68
N ALA A 307 -15.85 0.77 -12.49
CA ALA A 307 -15.63 -0.16 -13.59
C ALA A 307 -16.71 -0.02 -14.65
N ALA A 308 -17.95 0.26 -14.26
CA ALA A 308 -19.06 0.51 -15.17
C ALA A 308 -18.92 1.80 -15.99
N GLN A 309 -18.21 2.79 -15.47
CA GLN A 309 -17.98 4.10 -16.11
C GLN A 309 -16.69 4.16 -16.93
N GLY A 310 -15.81 3.18 -16.82
CA GLY A 310 -14.50 3.19 -17.46
C GLY A 310 -14.19 1.89 -18.21
N ASP A 311 -13.03 1.85 -18.86
CA ASP A 311 -12.57 0.70 -19.65
C ASP A 311 -11.91 -0.41 -18.83
N ARG A 312 -12.07 -0.43 -17.50
CA ARG A 312 -11.49 -1.44 -16.61
C ARG A 312 -12.53 -2.39 -16.04
N ARG A 313 -12.08 -3.58 -15.65
CA ARG A 313 -12.91 -4.52 -14.89
C ARG A 313 -12.94 -4.16 -13.41
N PRO A 314 -14.00 -4.56 -12.67
CA PRO A 314 -13.98 -4.46 -11.21
C PRO A 314 -12.78 -5.21 -10.60
N ARG A 315 -12.21 -4.64 -9.55
CA ARG A 315 -11.16 -5.30 -8.76
C ARG A 315 -11.72 -6.47 -7.96
N VAL A 316 -12.93 -6.31 -7.40
CA VAL A 316 -13.73 -7.42 -6.83
C VAL A 316 -14.36 -8.21 -7.97
N SER A 317 -13.53 -8.89 -8.73
CA SER A 317 -13.87 -9.39 -10.05
C SER A 317 -14.82 -10.62 -10.01
N GLY A 318 -15.89 -10.56 -10.76
CA GLY A 318 -16.73 -11.74 -11.01
C GLY A 318 -15.95 -12.92 -11.60
N ARG A 319 -14.85 -12.69 -12.34
CA ARG A 319 -13.98 -13.77 -12.85
C ARG A 319 -13.21 -14.46 -11.73
N GLN A 320 -12.67 -13.69 -10.78
CA GLN A 320 -12.03 -14.27 -9.59
C GLN A 320 -13.04 -15.11 -8.81
N ALA A 321 -14.23 -14.57 -8.57
CA ALA A 321 -15.28 -15.29 -7.85
C ALA A 321 -15.69 -16.58 -8.57
N ALA A 322 -15.85 -16.56 -9.89
CA ALA A 322 -16.16 -17.77 -10.67
C ALA A 322 -15.01 -18.78 -10.62
N HIS A 323 -13.74 -18.33 -10.63
CA HIS A 323 -12.59 -19.20 -10.43
C HIS A 323 -12.55 -19.80 -9.01
N LEU A 324 -12.93 -19.04 -7.98
CA LEU A 324 -13.05 -19.58 -6.61
C LEU A 324 -14.13 -20.66 -6.52
N VAL A 325 -15.29 -20.46 -7.16
CA VAL A 325 -16.33 -21.48 -7.25
C VAL A 325 -15.82 -22.74 -7.96
N ALA A 326 -15.08 -22.58 -9.07
CA ALA A 326 -14.46 -23.72 -9.78
C ALA A 326 -13.41 -24.43 -8.91
N THR A 327 -12.62 -23.69 -8.13
CA THR A 327 -11.64 -24.24 -7.19
C THR A 327 -12.32 -25.05 -6.08
N ILE A 328 -13.36 -24.50 -5.47
CA ILE A 328 -14.14 -25.19 -4.41
C ILE A 328 -14.78 -26.46 -4.95
N SER A 329 -15.42 -26.39 -6.12
CA SER A 329 -16.00 -27.57 -6.76
C SER A 329 -14.96 -28.65 -7.09
N ALA A 330 -13.75 -28.26 -7.51
CA ALA A 330 -12.64 -29.20 -7.73
C ALA A 330 -12.12 -29.82 -6.41
N ILE A 331 -12.16 -29.09 -5.29
CA ILE A 331 -11.83 -29.64 -3.96
C ILE A 331 -12.88 -30.69 -3.56
N GLU A 332 -14.15 -30.37 -3.69
CA GLU A 332 -15.27 -31.34 -3.40
C GLU A 332 -15.15 -32.57 -4.26
N GLN A 333 -14.98 -32.42 -5.57
CA GLN A 333 -14.80 -33.54 -6.49
C GLN A 333 -13.57 -34.40 -6.12
N CYS A 334 -12.44 -33.77 -5.78
CA CYS A 334 -11.25 -34.49 -5.39
C CYS A 334 -11.43 -35.22 -4.06
N ALA A 335 -12.15 -34.66 -3.10
CA ALA A 335 -12.47 -35.31 -1.82
C ALA A 335 -13.37 -36.54 -2.00
N GLU A 336 -14.32 -36.50 -2.95
CA GLU A 336 -15.22 -37.62 -3.25
C GLU A 336 -14.56 -38.75 -4.05
N THR A 337 -13.74 -38.37 -5.04
CA THR A 337 -13.25 -39.31 -6.06
C THR A 337 -11.77 -39.65 -5.92
N HIS A 338 -11.01 -38.88 -5.15
CA HIS A 338 -9.59 -39.00 -4.83
C HIS A 338 -8.56 -38.75 -5.94
N PRO A 339 -8.81 -38.81 -7.26
CA PRO A 339 -7.84 -38.36 -8.25
C PRO A 339 -7.70 -36.84 -8.24
N PRO A 340 -6.50 -36.30 -8.59
CA PRO A 340 -6.33 -34.87 -8.75
C PRO A 340 -7.30 -34.25 -9.75
N ALA A 341 -7.82 -33.07 -9.45
CA ALA A 341 -8.76 -32.34 -10.29
C ALA A 341 -8.12 -31.04 -10.84
N ASP A 342 -8.19 -30.85 -12.16
CA ASP A 342 -7.76 -29.60 -12.79
C ASP A 342 -8.81 -28.52 -12.53
N VAL A 343 -8.35 -27.27 -12.34
CA VAL A 343 -9.21 -26.12 -12.08
C VAL A 343 -9.21 -25.20 -13.30
N ASP A 344 -10.40 -24.82 -13.75
CA ASP A 344 -10.52 -23.83 -14.82
C ASP A 344 -10.32 -22.42 -14.29
N ALA A 345 -9.39 -21.67 -14.90
CA ALA A 345 -9.10 -20.29 -14.54
C ALA A 345 -10.24 -19.31 -14.89
N VAL A 346 -11.25 -19.71 -15.70
CA VAL A 346 -12.39 -18.87 -16.13
C VAL A 346 -11.92 -17.52 -16.71
N GLY A 347 -10.73 -17.50 -17.30
CA GLY A 347 -10.08 -16.27 -17.80
C GLY A 347 -9.71 -15.26 -16.70
N PHE A 348 -9.55 -15.73 -15.46
CA PHE A 348 -8.98 -14.99 -14.36
C PHE A 348 -7.45 -15.03 -14.43
N ALA A 349 -6.80 -13.92 -14.11
CA ALA A 349 -5.38 -13.80 -13.89
C ALA A 349 -5.14 -12.95 -12.64
N ALA A 350 -3.96 -13.09 -12.03
CA ALA A 350 -3.60 -12.28 -10.86
C ALA A 350 -3.79 -10.80 -11.19
N PRO A 351 -4.54 -10.05 -10.37
CA PRO A 351 -4.73 -8.63 -10.61
C PRO A 351 -3.47 -7.85 -10.31
N ASP A 352 -3.33 -6.66 -10.92
CA ASP A 352 -2.34 -5.70 -10.50
C ASP A 352 -2.62 -5.28 -9.07
N LEU A 353 -1.57 -5.20 -8.24
CA LEU A 353 -1.70 -4.66 -6.90
C LEU A 353 -2.13 -3.21 -6.97
N LEU A 354 -2.89 -2.77 -5.98
CA LEU A 354 -3.22 -1.36 -5.86
C LEU A 354 -1.93 -0.55 -5.87
N PRO A 355 -1.85 0.50 -6.70
CA PRO A 355 -0.78 1.45 -6.56
C PRO A 355 -0.81 1.92 -5.11
N TRP A 356 0.34 1.80 -4.45
CA TRP A 356 0.51 2.33 -3.12
C TRP A 356 0.59 3.84 -3.26
N THR A 357 -0.53 4.49 -3.58
CA THR A 357 -0.60 5.93 -3.77
C THR A 357 -0.35 6.60 -2.44
N ARG A 358 0.74 7.27 -2.37
CA ARG A 358 1.23 8.10 -1.31
C ARG A 358 0.72 9.51 -1.51
N SER A 359 -0.59 9.70 -1.48
CA SER A 359 -1.15 11.04 -1.54
C SER A 359 -0.92 11.75 -0.20
N ALA A 360 -0.45 12.97 -0.26
CA ALA A 360 -0.03 13.76 0.87
C ALA A 360 -1.15 14.31 1.76
N ALA A 361 -2.40 14.23 1.35
CA ALA A 361 -3.53 14.74 2.11
C ALA A 361 -4.41 13.60 2.64
N PRO A 362 -4.37 13.24 3.93
CA PRO A 362 -5.06 12.06 4.47
C PRO A 362 -6.58 12.14 4.39
N HIS A 363 -7.16 13.33 4.37
CA HIS A 363 -8.61 13.54 4.21
C HIS A 363 -9.07 13.64 2.75
N ARG A 364 -8.15 13.65 1.79
CA ARG A 364 -8.39 13.54 0.35
C ARG A 364 -7.73 12.32 -0.25
N GLN A 365 -7.11 11.48 0.56
CA GLN A 365 -6.61 10.25 0.02
C GLN A 365 -7.76 9.42 -0.39
N ALA A 366 -7.91 9.51 -1.62
CA ALA A 366 -8.51 8.48 -2.36
C ALA A 366 -8.03 7.15 -1.82
N HIS A 367 -8.83 6.55 -1.00
CA HIS A 367 -8.93 5.10 -1.05
C HIS A 367 -8.84 4.78 -2.55
N PRO A 368 -8.06 3.76 -3.00
CA PRO A 368 -7.90 3.48 -4.44
C PRO A 368 -9.21 3.22 -5.16
N LEU A 369 -10.29 3.16 -4.44
CA LEU A 369 -11.66 3.10 -4.88
C LEU A 369 -12.39 4.46 -4.81
N LEU A 370 -11.74 5.56 -4.37
CA LEU A 370 -12.27 6.94 -4.42
C LEU A 370 -11.68 7.71 -5.63
N PRO A 371 -12.30 8.77 -6.18
CA PRO A 371 -11.79 9.50 -7.33
C PRO A 371 -10.37 9.99 -7.11
N GLU A 372 -9.49 9.74 -8.06
CA GLU A 372 -8.16 10.32 -8.09
C GLU A 372 -8.29 11.84 -8.27
N ASP A 373 -7.69 12.60 -7.36
CA ASP A 373 -7.44 14.01 -7.59
C ASP A 373 -6.22 14.08 -8.53
N THR A 374 -6.46 14.38 -9.78
CA THR A 374 -5.41 14.46 -10.81
C THR A 374 -4.67 15.79 -10.69
N SER A 375 -3.95 16.00 -9.60
CA SER A 375 -2.86 16.95 -9.61
C SER A 375 -1.65 16.23 -10.20
N ALA A 376 -1.28 16.62 -11.41
CA ALA A 376 -0.23 15.97 -12.17
C ALA A 376 1.11 15.98 -11.41
N ALA A 377 1.63 14.78 -11.12
CA ALA A 377 3.04 14.65 -10.75
C ALA A 377 3.90 14.94 -12.00
N PRO A 378 5.10 15.52 -11.84
CA PRO A 378 5.99 15.74 -12.95
C PRO A 378 6.36 14.42 -13.61
N ALA A 379 6.35 14.40 -14.92
CA ALA A 379 6.75 13.23 -15.69
C ALA A 379 8.28 13.07 -15.65
N ALA A 380 8.75 11.83 -15.51
CA ALA A 380 10.10 11.46 -15.89
C ALA A 380 10.34 11.78 -17.37
N PRO A 381 11.59 11.88 -17.86
CA PRO A 381 11.89 12.22 -19.25
C PRO A 381 11.20 11.36 -20.30
N ASP A 382 10.76 10.17 -19.93
CA ASP A 382 10.00 9.21 -20.73
C ASP A 382 8.47 9.32 -20.56
N GLY A 383 7.99 10.27 -19.73
CA GLY A 383 6.56 10.57 -19.53
C GLY A 383 5.91 9.88 -18.34
N ASP A 384 6.60 9.02 -17.60
CA ASP A 384 6.08 8.39 -16.39
C ASP A 384 6.27 9.27 -15.12
N PRO A 385 5.28 9.34 -14.22
CA PRO A 385 5.40 10.13 -12.99
C PRO A 385 6.47 9.56 -12.05
N ILE A 386 7.28 10.44 -11.43
CA ILE A 386 8.29 10.03 -10.46
C ILE A 386 7.63 9.60 -9.16
N GLU A 387 7.73 8.31 -8.83
CA GLU A 387 7.28 7.77 -7.55
C GLU A 387 8.42 7.78 -6.52
N LEU A 388 8.31 8.65 -5.50
CA LEU A 388 9.24 8.66 -4.37
C LEU A 388 8.75 7.75 -3.23
N PRO A 389 9.66 7.01 -2.55
CA PRO A 389 9.37 6.43 -1.24
C PRO A 389 8.85 7.49 -0.24
N PRO A 390 7.80 7.21 0.62
CA PRO A 390 7.15 8.22 1.46
C PRO A 390 8.02 8.70 2.61
N VAL A 391 9.06 7.95 2.92
CA VAL A 391 10.08 8.24 3.89
C VAL A 391 11.40 7.71 3.36
N GLY A 392 12.46 8.48 3.53
CA GLY A 392 13.81 8.07 3.20
C GLY A 392 14.68 7.92 4.45
N PHE A 393 15.92 7.48 4.22
CA PHE A 393 16.99 7.47 5.21
C PHE A 393 18.08 8.47 4.80
N GLY A 394 18.36 9.46 5.66
CA GLY A 394 19.44 10.40 5.46
C GLY A 394 20.80 9.79 5.79
N GLY A 395 21.69 9.69 4.79
CA GLY A 395 23.02 9.12 4.92
C GLY A 395 24.07 10.05 5.55
N SER A 396 23.68 11.25 6.01
CA SER A 396 24.61 12.21 6.60
C SER A 396 25.13 11.75 7.96
N ARG A 397 26.46 11.71 8.09
CA ARG A 397 27.15 11.42 9.36
C ARG A 397 27.31 12.62 10.27
N TYR A 398 26.92 13.80 9.83
CA TYR A 398 27.13 15.05 10.56
C TYR A 398 26.16 15.16 11.74
N ARG A 399 26.68 15.19 12.96
CA ARG A 399 25.94 15.63 14.15
C ARG A 399 26.73 16.74 14.86
N GLY A 400 26.13 17.93 14.93
CA GLY A 400 26.68 19.06 15.68
C GLY A 400 28.03 19.56 15.20
N GLY A 401 28.34 19.43 13.90
CA GLY A 401 29.47 20.09 13.24
C GLY A 401 30.85 19.45 13.41
N THR A 402 31.01 18.38 14.18
CA THR A 402 32.37 17.87 14.47
C THR A 402 32.50 16.34 14.60
N THR A 403 31.43 15.56 14.61
CA THR A 403 31.53 14.11 14.90
C THR A 403 30.89 13.29 13.79
N TYR A 404 31.70 12.52 13.07
CA TYR A 404 31.22 11.47 12.19
C TYR A 404 30.67 10.32 13.02
N VAL A 405 29.44 9.89 12.71
CA VAL A 405 28.76 8.76 13.33
C VAL A 405 28.78 7.59 12.37
N ASP A 406 29.01 6.39 12.87
CA ASP A 406 28.91 5.17 12.06
C ASP A 406 27.43 4.89 11.77
N LEU A 407 27.09 4.65 10.52
CA LEU A 407 25.73 4.37 10.05
C LEU A 407 25.58 2.96 9.43
N ASP A 408 26.61 2.10 9.53
CA ASP A 408 26.62 0.80 8.86
C ASP A 408 25.43 -0.06 9.29
N ASP A 409 25.22 -0.23 10.60
CA ASP A 409 24.07 -0.97 11.12
C ASP A 409 22.74 -0.25 10.86
N SER A 410 22.74 1.07 10.94
CA SER A 410 21.52 1.89 10.78
C SER A 410 20.95 1.86 9.37
N MET A 411 21.79 1.79 8.33
CA MET A 411 21.34 1.63 6.95
C MET A 411 20.77 0.23 6.71
N ALA A 412 21.37 -0.80 7.33
CA ALA A 412 20.83 -2.14 7.29
C ALA A 412 19.46 -2.22 7.99
N ASP A 413 19.33 -1.60 9.17
CA ASP A 413 18.06 -1.50 9.90
C ASP A 413 17.00 -0.73 9.09
N ALA A 414 17.38 0.35 8.40
CA ALA A 414 16.46 1.09 7.53
C ALA A 414 15.95 0.22 6.36
N LEU A 415 16.83 -0.55 5.71
CA LEU A 415 16.42 -1.53 4.69
C LEU A 415 15.46 -2.58 5.26
N ALA A 416 15.76 -3.09 6.45
CA ALA A 416 14.94 -4.07 7.17
C ALA A 416 13.57 -3.48 7.58
N ALA A 417 13.54 -2.19 8.00
CA ALA A 417 12.32 -1.46 8.31
C ALA A 417 11.48 -1.08 7.07
N GLY A 418 11.92 -1.45 5.87
CA GLY A 418 11.18 -1.18 4.65
C GLY A 418 11.47 0.16 3.98
N VAL A 419 12.48 0.91 4.44
CA VAL A 419 12.93 2.12 3.75
C VAL A 419 13.53 1.74 2.40
N ARG A 420 13.19 2.51 1.37
CA ARG A 420 13.63 2.28 -0.01
C ARG A 420 14.25 3.50 -0.68
N LEU A 421 14.26 4.65 -0.01
CA LEU A 421 14.94 5.87 -0.44
C LEU A 421 16.14 6.12 0.46
N PHE A 422 17.33 6.24 -0.15
CA PHE A 422 18.59 6.56 0.52
C PHE A 422 19.12 7.87 -0.02
N ASP A 423 19.23 8.86 0.87
CA ASP A 423 19.70 10.19 0.54
C ASP A 423 21.18 10.33 0.85
N MET A 424 22.01 10.16 -0.17
CA MET A 424 23.45 10.14 -0.10
C MET A 424 24.05 11.46 -0.61
N ALA A 425 25.32 11.66 -0.35
CA ALA A 425 26.14 12.74 -0.94
C ALA A 425 27.62 12.38 -0.85
N GLU A 426 28.42 12.86 -1.79
CA GLU A 426 29.86 12.66 -1.78
C GLU A 426 30.54 13.18 -0.50
N LEU A 427 29.96 14.24 0.10
CA LEU A 427 30.42 14.82 1.36
C LEU A 427 30.22 13.91 2.58
N TYR A 428 29.23 13.01 2.55
CA TYR A 428 28.85 12.26 3.76
C TYR A 428 29.85 11.15 4.12
N GLY A 429 30.62 10.66 3.15
CA GLY A 429 31.57 9.57 3.36
C GLY A 429 30.92 8.20 3.68
N THR A 430 29.62 8.07 3.46
CA THR A 430 28.82 6.86 3.75
C THR A 430 28.41 6.07 2.49
N GLU A 431 28.75 6.57 1.32
CA GLU A 431 28.49 5.90 0.04
C GLU A 431 29.07 4.47 -0.01
N PRO A 432 30.32 4.22 0.46
CA PRO A 432 30.85 2.85 0.47
C PRO A 432 30.07 1.89 1.37
N THR A 433 29.48 2.38 2.46
CA THR A 433 28.62 1.61 3.37
C THR A 433 27.37 1.15 2.64
N LEU A 434 26.65 2.06 1.98
CA LEU A 434 25.48 1.69 1.20
C LEU A 434 25.86 0.75 0.05
N GLY A 435 26.96 1.03 -0.67
CA GLY A 435 27.47 0.17 -1.74
C GLY A 435 27.69 -1.28 -1.28
N ALA A 436 28.35 -1.47 -0.13
CA ALA A 436 28.54 -2.79 0.46
C ALA A 436 27.25 -3.49 0.87
N LEU A 437 26.22 -2.73 1.28
CA LEU A 437 24.89 -3.27 1.57
C LEU A 437 24.15 -3.66 0.30
N LEU A 438 24.30 -2.92 -0.78
CA LEU A 438 23.65 -3.21 -2.08
C LEU A 438 24.16 -4.52 -2.70
N GLU A 439 25.37 -4.97 -2.38
CA GLU A 439 25.92 -6.26 -2.80
C GLU A 439 25.40 -7.48 -2.01
N LYS A 440 24.64 -7.26 -0.92
CA LYS A 440 24.14 -8.37 -0.11
C LYS A 440 22.94 -9.05 -0.78
N GLU A 441 22.90 -10.37 -0.77
CA GLU A 441 21.83 -11.18 -1.34
C GLU A 441 20.42 -10.86 -0.74
N TRP A 442 20.38 -10.35 0.49
CA TRP A 442 19.13 -9.97 1.16
C TRP A 442 18.66 -8.55 0.87
N THR A 443 19.49 -7.73 0.21
CA THR A 443 19.09 -6.36 -0.17
C THR A 443 18.07 -6.43 -1.30
N PRO A 444 17.02 -5.61 -1.27
CA PRO A 444 16.06 -5.52 -2.36
C PRO A 444 16.75 -5.25 -3.70
N PRO A 445 16.21 -5.77 -4.82
CA PRO A 445 16.74 -5.47 -6.16
C PRO A 445 16.88 -3.96 -6.38
N ARG A 446 17.89 -3.56 -7.15
CA ARG A 446 18.26 -2.15 -7.40
C ARG A 446 17.07 -1.30 -7.88
N GLU A 447 16.21 -1.87 -8.71
CA GLU A 447 15.03 -1.22 -9.30
C GLU A 447 13.98 -0.82 -8.26
N ARG A 448 14.09 -1.32 -7.05
CA ARG A 448 13.20 -1.04 -5.93
C ARG A 448 13.75 -0.04 -4.93
N LEU A 449 14.95 0.39 -5.16
CA LEU A 449 15.62 1.40 -4.34
C LEU A 449 15.64 2.71 -5.10
N PHE A 450 15.44 3.78 -4.38
CA PHE A 450 15.61 5.15 -4.86
C PHE A 450 16.86 5.73 -4.19
N VAL A 451 17.93 5.86 -4.95
CA VAL A 451 19.21 6.36 -4.45
C VAL A 451 19.46 7.76 -4.98
N VAL A 452 19.57 8.70 -4.05
CA VAL A 452 19.92 10.08 -4.31
C VAL A 452 21.41 10.26 -4.11
N GLY A 453 22.08 10.90 -5.06
CA GLY A 453 23.44 11.43 -4.90
C GLY A 453 23.44 12.94 -4.97
N LYS A 454 24.47 13.59 -4.38
CA LYS A 454 24.58 15.05 -4.39
C LYS A 454 26.01 15.49 -4.65
N ALA A 455 26.15 16.45 -5.57
CA ALA A 455 27.40 17.17 -5.81
C ALA A 455 27.59 18.26 -4.76
N TRP A 456 28.77 18.32 -4.17
CA TRP A 456 29.10 19.38 -3.23
C TRP A 456 29.48 20.67 -3.96
N ASN A 457 29.33 21.81 -3.28
CA ASN A 457 29.54 23.18 -3.80
C ASN A 457 30.90 23.38 -4.50
N THR A 458 31.95 22.67 -4.07
CA THR A 458 33.30 22.79 -4.69
C THR A 458 33.40 22.06 -6.03
N ASN A 459 32.37 21.33 -6.45
CA ASN A 459 32.40 20.52 -7.67
C ASN A 459 31.47 21.04 -8.79
N HIS A 460 31.01 22.28 -8.75
CA HIS A 460 30.04 22.80 -9.73
C HIS A 460 30.64 23.02 -11.14
N ARG A 461 31.96 23.17 -11.31
CA ARG A 461 32.52 23.26 -12.66
C ARG A 461 32.31 21.98 -13.45
N PRO A 462 31.96 22.05 -14.75
CA PRO A 462 31.58 20.89 -15.57
C PRO A 462 32.47 19.66 -15.43
N ARG A 463 33.79 19.85 -15.45
CA ARG A 463 34.75 18.74 -15.31
C ARG A 463 34.73 18.08 -13.94
N HIS A 464 34.54 18.88 -12.87
CA HIS A 464 34.54 18.40 -11.49
C HIS A 464 33.20 17.74 -11.15
N LEU A 465 32.10 18.32 -11.62
CA LEU A 465 30.76 17.77 -11.45
C LEU A 465 30.64 16.36 -12.07
N ARG A 466 31.17 16.19 -13.30
CA ARG A 466 31.21 14.87 -13.97
C ARG A 466 32.11 13.87 -13.24
N ALA A 467 33.24 14.33 -12.69
CA ALA A 467 34.14 13.47 -11.92
C ALA A 467 33.46 13.04 -10.60
N ALA A 468 32.90 14.00 -9.86
CA ALA A 468 32.20 13.75 -8.60
C ALA A 468 31.05 12.73 -8.76
N ALA A 469 30.20 12.87 -9.78
CA ALA A 469 29.12 11.96 -10.05
C ALA A 469 29.63 10.52 -10.32
N ARG A 470 30.66 10.36 -11.14
CA ARG A 470 31.25 9.04 -11.46
C ARG A 470 31.93 8.41 -10.25
N ASP A 471 32.67 9.20 -9.47
CA ASP A 471 33.33 8.72 -8.27
C ASP A 471 32.32 8.28 -7.19
N SER A 472 31.20 9.00 -7.04
CA SER A 472 30.10 8.62 -6.16
C SER A 472 29.45 7.30 -6.61
N LEU A 473 29.13 7.16 -7.90
CA LEU A 473 28.61 5.91 -8.44
C LEU A 473 29.56 4.73 -8.24
N ALA A 474 30.87 4.96 -8.43
CA ALA A 474 31.87 3.93 -8.19
C ALA A 474 31.92 3.47 -6.72
N ARG A 475 31.78 4.42 -5.76
CA ARG A 475 31.71 4.08 -4.32
C ARG A 475 30.43 3.36 -3.93
N LEU A 476 29.33 3.66 -4.61
CA LEU A 476 28.03 2.99 -4.43
C LEU A 476 27.91 1.65 -5.17
N GLY A 477 28.80 1.36 -6.11
CA GLY A 477 28.69 0.18 -6.98
C GLY A 477 27.47 0.26 -7.93
N LEU A 478 27.09 1.47 -8.38
CA LEU A 478 25.91 1.72 -9.20
C LEU A 478 26.30 2.24 -10.59
N ASP A 479 25.44 1.94 -11.58
CA ASP A 479 25.57 2.48 -12.94
C ASP A 479 24.92 3.86 -13.09
N ALA A 480 23.86 4.14 -12.31
CA ALA A 480 23.13 5.40 -12.33
C ALA A 480 22.45 5.71 -10.99
N PHE A 481 22.31 7.01 -10.71
CA PHE A 481 21.41 7.50 -9.64
C PHE A 481 19.94 7.49 -10.10
N ASP A 482 19.01 7.36 -9.16
CA ASP A 482 17.61 7.68 -9.42
C ASP A 482 17.40 9.19 -9.46
N CYS A 483 18.10 9.94 -8.58
CA CYS A 483 18.18 11.39 -8.65
C CYS A 483 19.61 11.86 -8.32
N TYR A 484 20.15 12.76 -9.13
CA TYR A 484 21.40 13.44 -8.80
C TYR A 484 21.10 14.93 -8.56
N MET A 485 21.62 15.50 -7.47
CA MET A 485 21.28 16.84 -7.01
C MET A 485 22.50 17.74 -6.87
N LEU A 486 22.30 19.04 -7.02
CA LEU A 486 23.19 20.02 -6.44
C LEU A 486 22.90 20.16 -4.95
N HIS A 487 23.92 20.11 -4.10
CA HIS A 487 23.74 20.16 -2.64
C HIS A 487 23.33 21.56 -2.17
N TRP A 488 23.80 22.61 -2.87
CA TRP A 488 23.44 24.01 -2.73
C TRP A 488 23.50 24.68 -4.10
N PRO A 489 22.87 25.82 -4.33
CA PRO A 489 22.95 26.54 -5.60
C PRO A 489 24.30 27.24 -5.80
N GLU A 490 25.00 27.58 -4.71
CA GLU A 490 26.24 28.34 -4.76
C GLU A 490 27.44 27.47 -5.13
N ALA A 491 28.31 28.00 -5.99
CA ALA A 491 29.52 27.34 -6.41
C ALA A 491 30.78 27.90 -5.66
N TRP A 492 31.57 26.97 -5.12
CA TRP A 492 32.81 27.28 -4.42
C TRP A 492 34.04 26.78 -5.16
N GLN A 493 35.21 27.39 -4.86
CA GLN A 493 36.45 26.99 -5.50
C GLN A 493 36.82 25.53 -5.17
N HIS A 494 37.05 24.77 -6.22
CA HIS A 494 37.53 23.40 -6.10
C HIS A 494 38.94 23.38 -5.55
N GLN A 495 39.19 22.56 -4.54
CA GLN A 495 40.52 22.34 -3.96
C GLN A 495 41.14 21.07 -4.53
N GLU A 496 40.58 19.93 -4.21
CA GLU A 496 40.88 18.60 -4.75
C GLU A 496 39.64 17.68 -4.63
N PRO A 497 39.62 16.54 -5.29
CA PRO A 497 38.49 15.58 -5.14
C PRO A 497 38.30 15.21 -3.66
N LEU A 498 37.02 15.15 -3.21
CA LEU A 498 36.69 14.81 -1.82
C LEU A 498 37.19 13.41 -1.46
N GLY A 499 37.14 12.47 -2.40
CA GLY A 499 37.67 11.13 -2.23
C GLY A 499 37.07 10.42 -1.01
N ASP A 500 37.93 9.79 -0.18
CA ASP A 500 37.52 9.17 1.07
C ASP A 500 37.56 10.19 2.22
N ILE A 501 36.62 11.14 2.17
CA ILE A 501 36.53 12.25 3.13
C ILE A 501 36.41 11.75 4.58
N ALA A 502 35.81 10.59 4.80
CA ALA A 502 35.62 10.01 6.12
C ALA A 502 36.93 9.60 6.83
N ARG A 503 38.01 9.44 6.07
CA ARG A 503 39.34 9.08 6.61
C ARG A 503 40.24 10.27 6.87
N ARG A 504 39.83 11.47 6.44
CA ARG A 504 40.61 12.70 6.64
C ARG A 504 40.39 13.25 8.04
N SER A 505 41.37 14.00 8.54
CA SER A 505 41.18 14.76 9.77
C SER A 505 40.10 15.81 9.58
N HIS A 506 39.51 16.29 10.67
CA HIS A 506 38.48 17.34 10.61
C HIS A 506 39.01 18.64 9.92
N GLU A 507 40.23 19.02 10.20
CA GLU A 507 40.85 20.22 9.59
C GLU A 507 41.01 20.05 8.07
N GLU A 508 41.54 18.90 7.61
CA GLU A 508 41.69 18.60 6.19
C GLU A 508 40.33 18.51 5.48
N ALA A 509 39.35 17.84 6.10
CA ALA A 509 38.01 17.74 5.53
C ALA A 509 37.35 19.12 5.41
N THR A 510 37.44 19.97 6.43
CA THR A 510 36.91 21.32 6.42
C THR A 510 37.57 22.18 5.34
N ALA A 511 38.90 22.15 5.20
CA ALA A 511 39.61 22.90 4.18
C ALA A 511 39.18 22.50 2.74
N LEU A 512 38.85 21.25 2.52
CA LEU A 512 38.37 20.77 1.24
C LEU A 512 36.90 21.10 0.94
N THR A 513 36.08 21.11 1.98
CA THR A 513 34.61 21.25 1.82
C THR A 513 34.15 22.70 1.98
N PHE A 514 34.81 23.49 2.80
CA PHE A 514 34.48 24.88 3.09
C PHE A 514 35.70 25.78 2.88
N PRO A 515 36.21 25.93 1.64
CA PRO A 515 37.37 26.80 1.37
C PRO A 515 37.01 28.25 1.63
N THR A 516 37.78 28.93 2.48
CA THR A 516 37.53 30.30 2.89
C THR A 516 38.75 31.21 2.62
N ASP A 517 38.51 32.49 2.45
CA ASP A 517 39.55 33.53 2.43
C ASP A 517 40.08 33.81 3.85
N GLU A 518 41.05 34.72 3.95
CA GLU A 518 41.65 35.15 5.24
C GLU A 518 40.63 35.80 6.20
N ALA A 519 39.49 36.27 5.68
CA ALA A 519 38.41 36.87 6.46
C ALA A 519 37.34 35.85 6.87
N GLY A 520 37.44 34.58 6.42
CA GLY A 520 36.49 33.50 6.70
C GLY A 520 35.30 33.43 5.73
N ASN A 521 35.29 34.17 4.64
CA ASN A 521 34.25 34.13 3.65
C ASN A 521 34.47 32.95 2.68
N PRO A 522 33.41 32.24 2.21
CA PRO A 522 33.55 31.21 1.21
C PRO A 522 34.22 31.70 -0.06
N LEU A 523 35.18 30.94 -0.58
CA LEU A 523 35.85 31.25 -1.85
C LEU A 523 34.91 30.85 -3.01
N ALA A 524 34.21 31.86 -3.58
CA ALA A 524 33.32 31.64 -4.71
C ALA A 524 34.09 31.14 -5.96
N ALA A 525 33.48 30.22 -6.70
CA ALA A 525 33.96 29.80 -8.01
C ALA A 525 33.38 30.69 -9.12
N ASP A 526 34.16 30.90 -10.17
CA ASP A 526 33.70 31.56 -11.39
C ASP A 526 32.98 30.55 -12.28
N VAL A 527 31.76 30.21 -11.91
CA VAL A 527 30.82 29.33 -12.66
C VAL A 527 29.41 29.71 -12.27
N THR A 528 28.54 29.85 -13.25
CA THR A 528 27.14 30.23 -13.03
C THR A 528 26.28 29.01 -12.70
N LEU A 529 25.11 29.23 -12.08
CA LEU A 529 24.10 28.15 -11.88
C LEU A 529 23.64 27.59 -13.23
N GLU A 530 23.48 28.43 -14.25
CA GLU A 530 23.11 27.99 -15.60
C GLU A 530 24.15 27.01 -16.19
N GLU A 531 25.45 27.35 -16.14
CA GLU A 531 26.54 26.48 -16.62
C GLU A 531 26.61 25.16 -15.84
N THR A 532 26.36 25.21 -14.54
CA THR A 532 26.29 24.05 -13.67
C THR A 532 25.08 23.16 -14.04
N TRP A 533 23.90 23.80 -14.19
CA TRP A 533 22.68 23.06 -14.51
C TRP A 533 22.70 22.41 -15.89
N GLN A 534 23.23 23.09 -16.91
CA GLN A 534 23.47 22.51 -18.22
C GLN A 534 24.36 21.25 -18.14
N THR A 535 25.30 21.22 -17.19
CA THR A 535 26.10 20.00 -16.94
C THR A 535 25.30 18.91 -16.26
N MET A 536 24.39 19.26 -15.35
CA MET A 536 23.43 18.30 -14.76
C MET A 536 22.54 17.68 -15.82
N GLU A 537 21.98 18.50 -16.72
CA GLU A 537 21.16 18.03 -17.85
C GLU A 537 21.94 17.07 -18.75
N ALA A 538 23.19 17.39 -19.06
CA ALA A 538 24.06 16.49 -19.82
C ALA A 538 24.37 15.16 -19.10
N LEU A 539 24.51 15.16 -17.77
CA LEU A 539 24.65 13.93 -16.96
C LEU A 539 23.40 13.05 -17.02
N GLN A 540 22.22 13.66 -17.10
CA GLN A 540 20.97 12.93 -17.28
C GLN A 540 20.89 12.33 -18.70
N GLU A 541 21.23 13.10 -19.73
CA GLU A 541 21.28 12.60 -21.12
C GLU A 541 22.29 11.46 -21.29
N GLU A 542 23.42 11.53 -20.56
CA GLU A 542 24.44 10.47 -20.52
C GLU A 542 23.99 9.23 -19.73
N GLY A 543 22.83 9.27 -19.06
CA GLY A 543 22.29 8.16 -18.24
C GLY A 543 22.96 8.00 -16.87
N VAL A 544 23.74 8.98 -16.41
CA VAL A 544 24.37 9.00 -15.07
C VAL A 544 23.34 9.20 -13.96
N ALA A 545 22.26 9.93 -14.25
CA ALA A 545 21.12 10.09 -13.38
C ALA A 545 19.80 9.96 -14.15
N ARG A 546 18.79 9.34 -13.55
CA ARG A 546 17.46 9.23 -14.15
C ARG A 546 16.70 10.56 -14.05
N THR A 547 16.86 11.27 -12.95
CA THR A 547 16.25 12.57 -12.70
C THR A 547 17.23 13.52 -12.03
N LEU A 548 16.92 14.83 -12.09
CA LEU A 548 17.73 15.87 -11.52
C LEU A 548 17.03 16.52 -10.33
N GLY A 549 17.81 17.05 -9.38
CA GLY A 549 17.31 17.78 -8.24
C GLY A 549 18.25 18.87 -7.76
N ILE A 550 17.75 19.65 -6.83
CA ILE A 550 18.53 20.70 -6.16
C ILE A 550 18.14 20.78 -4.69
N CYS A 551 19.14 21.05 -3.82
CA CYS A 551 18.90 21.24 -2.39
C CYS A 551 19.11 22.68 -1.98
N ASN A 552 18.50 23.05 -0.85
CA ASN A 552 18.75 24.31 -0.13
C ASN A 552 18.56 25.59 -0.98
N VAL A 553 17.54 25.59 -1.83
CA VAL A 553 17.15 26.75 -2.63
C VAL A 553 16.11 27.59 -1.90
N SER A 554 16.19 28.88 -2.05
CA SER A 554 15.11 29.81 -1.76
C SER A 554 14.03 29.76 -2.85
N ARG A 555 12.90 30.40 -2.59
CA ARG A 555 11.82 30.54 -3.57
C ARG A 555 12.25 31.26 -4.84
N ASP A 556 13.06 32.32 -4.68
CA ASP A 556 13.55 33.13 -5.80
C ASP A 556 14.58 32.36 -6.64
N GLU A 557 15.47 31.60 -6.00
CA GLU A 557 16.47 30.76 -6.69
C GLU A 557 15.78 29.59 -7.43
N LEU A 558 14.69 29.01 -6.87
CA LEU A 558 13.93 28.02 -7.60
C LEU A 558 13.27 28.62 -8.84
N ALA A 559 12.69 29.80 -8.75
CA ALA A 559 12.10 30.50 -9.89
C ALA A 559 13.15 30.82 -10.96
N GLU A 560 14.34 31.31 -10.57
CA GLU A 560 15.47 31.52 -11.48
C GLU A 560 15.90 30.24 -12.18
N LEU A 561 16.01 29.13 -11.42
CA LEU A 561 16.36 27.84 -11.98
C LEU A 561 15.32 27.35 -13.00
N LEU A 562 14.04 27.52 -12.70
CA LEU A 562 12.95 27.14 -13.62
C LEU A 562 12.95 27.94 -14.92
N ASP A 563 13.37 29.21 -14.86
CA ASP A 563 13.48 30.07 -16.05
C ASP A 563 14.67 29.68 -16.94
N LEU A 564 15.77 29.20 -16.38
CA LEU A 564 16.99 28.88 -17.14
C LEU A 564 17.10 27.39 -17.56
N ALA A 565 16.40 26.48 -16.86
CA ALA A 565 16.53 25.05 -17.07
C ALA A 565 15.77 24.60 -18.33
N THR A 566 16.43 23.80 -19.17
CA THR A 566 15.74 23.05 -20.25
C THR A 566 15.02 21.83 -19.68
N VAL A 567 15.65 21.16 -18.72
CA VAL A 567 15.05 20.09 -17.94
C VAL A 567 14.89 20.60 -16.50
N PRO A 568 13.68 20.88 -16.02
CA PRO A 568 13.47 21.38 -14.67
C PRO A 568 13.87 20.33 -13.62
N PRO A 569 14.18 20.76 -12.38
CA PRO A 569 14.41 19.81 -11.31
C PRO A 569 13.13 19.00 -11.04
N ALA A 570 13.28 17.70 -10.90
CA ALA A 570 12.19 16.82 -10.54
C ALA A 570 11.97 16.76 -9.03
N ILE A 571 13.01 17.07 -8.26
CA ILE A 571 13.01 17.05 -6.81
C ILE A 571 13.73 18.29 -6.27
N VAL A 572 13.10 18.95 -5.28
CA VAL A 572 13.71 19.98 -4.44
C VAL A 572 13.83 19.43 -3.02
N GLN A 573 15.01 19.57 -2.39
CA GLN A 573 15.24 19.13 -1.02
C GLN A 573 15.60 20.32 -0.14
N VAL A 574 14.81 20.55 0.91
CA VAL A 574 14.99 21.70 1.82
C VAL A 574 14.86 21.28 3.27
N GLU A 575 15.35 22.11 4.19
CA GLU A 575 15.03 21.97 5.61
C GLU A 575 13.53 22.18 5.80
N CYS A 576 12.85 21.19 6.41
CA CYS A 576 11.42 21.31 6.68
C CYS A 576 11.02 20.57 7.95
N HIS A 577 10.55 21.32 8.92
CA HIS A 577 10.03 20.85 10.21
C HIS A 577 9.07 21.92 10.79
N PRO A 578 8.28 21.64 11.83
CA PRO A 578 7.28 22.58 12.36
C PRO A 578 7.79 23.98 12.68
N TYR A 579 9.03 24.12 13.17
CA TYR A 579 9.62 25.44 13.45
C TYR A 579 10.12 26.15 12.18
N HIS A 580 10.41 25.42 11.10
CA HIS A 580 10.82 25.96 9.81
C HIS A 580 10.02 25.31 8.69
N HIS A 581 8.90 25.92 8.31
CA HIS A 581 8.01 25.43 7.27
C HIS A 581 8.03 26.38 6.06
N PRO A 582 8.85 26.13 5.02
CA PRO A 582 8.96 26.99 3.84
C PRO A 582 7.77 26.79 2.88
N ARG A 583 6.56 27.06 3.37
CA ARG A 583 5.28 26.76 2.72
C ARG A 583 5.20 27.32 1.29
N GLY A 584 5.62 28.59 1.10
CA GLY A 584 5.56 29.21 -0.22
C GLY A 584 6.42 28.51 -1.27
N LEU A 585 7.60 28.01 -0.87
CA LEU A 585 8.47 27.22 -1.73
C LEU A 585 7.86 25.84 -2.05
N ILE A 586 7.28 25.19 -1.04
CA ILE A 586 6.63 23.88 -1.19
C ILE A 586 5.44 23.98 -2.14
N ASP A 587 4.60 25.01 -1.97
CA ASP A 587 3.42 25.26 -2.82
C ASP A 587 3.84 25.57 -4.28
N ASP A 588 4.90 26.35 -4.47
CA ASP A 588 5.43 26.64 -5.82
C ASP A 588 6.02 25.37 -6.47
N ALA A 589 6.82 24.60 -5.73
CA ALA A 589 7.36 23.34 -6.22
C ALA A 589 6.23 22.38 -6.67
N HIS A 590 5.22 22.19 -5.83
CA HIS A 590 4.07 21.36 -6.16
C HIS A 590 3.28 21.87 -7.38
N THR A 591 3.14 23.21 -7.52
CA THR A 591 2.45 23.80 -8.68
C THR A 591 3.17 23.50 -10.00
N HIS A 592 4.50 23.39 -9.96
CA HIS A 592 5.33 23.00 -11.11
C HIS A 592 5.52 21.47 -11.22
N GLY A 593 4.80 20.69 -10.38
CA GLY A 593 4.88 19.24 -10.37
C GLY A 593 6.19 18.69 -9.78
N ILE A 594 6.97 19.50 -9.07
CA ILE A 594 8.24 19.13 -8.46
C ILE A 594 7.98 18.47 -7.10
N ARG A 595 8.65 17.36 -6.82
CA ARG A 595 8.55 16.65 -5.53
C ARG A 595 9.44 17.37 -4.50
N VAL A 596 8.98 17.41 -3.24
CA VAL A 596 9.74 18.04 -2.16
C VAL A 596 10.20 16.97 -1.16
N MET A 597 11.49 17.06 -0.77
CA MET A 597 12.07 16.25 0.29
C MET A 597 12.47 17.13 1.48
N ALA A 598 12.23 16.67 2.70
CA ALA A 598 12.63 17.37 3.93
C ALA A 598 13.91 16.76 4.49
N HIS A 599 15.04 17.47 4.39
CA HIS A 599 16.20 17.13 5.20
C HIS A 599 16.06 17.71 6.62
N SER A 600 16.81 17.15 7.56
CA SER A 600 16.83 17.59 8.98
C SER A 600 15.45 17.69 9.66
N PRO A 601 14.47 16.84 9.35
CA PRO A 601 13.08 17.01 9.79
C PRO A 601 12.91 16.99 11.32
N LEU A 602 13.88 16.42 12.04
CA LEU A 602 13.84 16.26 13.50
C LEU A 602 14.94 17.03 14.24
N SER A 603 15.71 17.87 13.53
CA SER A 603 16.97 18.41 14.06
C SER A 603 16.82 19.73 14.81
N ALA A 604 15.66 20.39 14.76
CA ALA A 604 15.47 21.68 15.42
C ALA A 604 15.58 21.56 16.96
N PRO A 605 16.34 22.44 17.61
CA PRO A 605 16.50 22.40 19.07
C PRO A 605 15.16 22.53 19.79
N GLY A 606 14.87 21.60 20.70
CA GLY A 606 13.64 21.61 21.50
C GLY A 606 12.38 21.08 20.80
N LEU A 607 12.42 20.88 19.49
CA LEU A 607 11.24 20.46 18.68
C LEU A 607 10.52 19.25 19.27
N LEU A 608 11.24 18.17 19.55
CA LEU A 608 10.64 16.93 20.07
C LEU A 608 10.18 17.05 21.55
N ASN A 609 10.45 18.18 22.18
CA ASN A 609 9.99 18.50 23.53
C ASN A 609 8.84 19.52 23.55
N ASP A 610 8.38 19.98 22.39
CA ASP A 610 7.25 20.90 22.26
C ASP A 610 5.97 20.29 22.83
N ASP A 611 5.25 21.05 23.65
CA ASP A 611 4.05 20.58 24.35
C ASP A 611 2.90 20.22 23.38
N THR A 612 2.79 20.94 22.26
CA THR A 612 1.80 20.68 21.22
C THR A 612 2.08 19.31 20.56
N LEU A 613 3.34 19.07 20.17
CA LEU A 613 3.74 17.82 19.55
C LEU A 613 3.60 16.63 20.51
N ARG A 614 3.95 16.80 21.79
CA ARG A 614 3.77 15.78 22.82
C ARG A 614 2.30 15.44 23.05
N SER A 615 1.44 16.45 23.16
CA SER A 615 0.01 16.24 23.35
C SER A 615 -0.63 15.49 22.18
N ILE A 616 -0.19 15.77 20.95
CA ILE A 616 -0.65 15.06 19.76
C ILE A 616 -0.09 13.62 19.74
N ALA A 617 1.18 13.44 20.10
CA ALA A 617 1.82 12.13 20.19
C ALA A 617 1.11 11.21 21.20
N ASP A 618 0.81 11.73 22.40
CA ASP A 618 0.06 11.01 23.44
C ASP A 618 -1.36 10.61 22.96
N ALA A 619 -2.01 11.47 22.17
CA ALA A 619 -3.35 11.19 21.64
C ALA A 619 -3.37 10.07 20.58
N HIS A 620 -2.24 9.80 19.95
CA HIS A 620 -2.09 8.78 18.92
C HIS A 620 -1.23 7.57 19.36
N ASP A 621 -0.76 7.55 20.61
CA ASP A 621 0.17 6.55 21.15
C ASP A 621 1.44 6.36 20.29
N VAL A 622 2.03 7.49 19.86
CA VAL A 622 3.24 7.53 19.04
C VAL A 622 4.28 8.51 19.62
N SER A 623 5.49 8.51 19.08
CA SER A 623 6.50 9.47 19.49
C SER A 623 6.30 10.86 18.83
N PRO A 624 6.75 11.96 19.46
CA PRO A 624 6.76 13.29 18.82
C PRO A 624 7.52 13.31 17.48
N ALA A 625 8.55 12.48 17.33
CA ALA A 625 9.26 12.33 16.06
C ALA A 625 8.34 11.80 14.95
N GLN A 626 7.55 10.77 15.23
CA GLN A 626 6.58 10.25 14.28
C GLN A 626 5.52 11.28 13.92
N VAL A 627 5.06 12.10 14.88
CA VAL A 627 4.13 13.23 14.61
C VAL A 627 4.73 14.20 13.61
N VAL A 628 5.99 14.63 13.81
CA VAL A 628 6.68 15.56 12.89
C VAL A 628 6.86 14.94 11.50
N LEU A 629 7.30 13.69 11.42
CA LEU A 629 7.49 13.00 10.14
C LEU A 629 6.16 12.77 9.43
N ARG A 630 5.11 12.45 10.18
CA ARG A 630 3.75 12.30 9.63
C ARG A 630 3.20 13.64 9.11
N TRP A 631 3.46 14.74 9.81
CA TRP A 631 3.11 16.08 9.38
C TRP A 631 3.78 16.44 8.04
N ASN A 632 5.08 16.15 7.85
CA ASN A 632 5.75 16.31 6.56
C ASN A 632 5.04 15.51 5.45
N VAL A 633 4.80 14.23 5.70
CA VAL A 633 4.09 13.35 4.74
C VAL A 633 2.73 13.92 4.37
N GLN A 634 1.99 14.49 5.33
CA GLN A 634 0.67 15.07 5.09
C GLN A 634 0.72 16.42 4.34
N HIS A 635 1.86 17.11 4.33
CA HIS A 635 2.13 18.25 3.45
C HIS A 635 2.68 17.87 2.07
N GLY A 636 2.76 16.58 1.72
CA GLY A 636 3.33 16.13 0.44
C GLY A 636 4.84 16.16 0.37
N VAL A 637 5.47 16.29 1.52
CA VAL A 637 6.92 16.36 1.66
C VAL A 637 7.46 15.01 2.13
N VAL A 638 8.51 14.50 1.49
CA VAL A 638 9.15 13.22 1.85
C VAL A 638 10.23 13.48 2.90
N PRO A 639 10.02 13.12 4.18
CA PRO A 639 11.05 13.29 5.20
C PRO A 639 12.17 12.27 5.03
N ILE A 640 13.42 12.71 5.28
CA ILE A 640 14.61 11.87 5.26
C ILE A 640 15.33 11.92 6.62
N PRO A 641 14.70 11.40 7.68
CA PRO A 641 15.35 11.34 9.00
C PRO A 641 16.57 10.42 8.99
N SER A 642 17.48 10.64 9.93
CA SER A 642 18.62 9.77 10.22
C SER A 642 18.66 9.42 11.69
N SER A 643 19.02 8.19 12.03
CA SER A 643 19.24 7.76 13.41
C SER A 643 20.29 6.64 13.46
N THR A 644 21.01 6.57 14.61
CA THR A 644 21.92 5.46 14.95
C THR A 644 21.30 4.49 15.93
N THR A 645 20.06 4.71 16.35
CA THR A 645 19.34 3.85 17.29
C THR A 645 18.33 3.01 16.50
N PRO A 646 18.43 1.67 16.50
CA PRO A 646 17.54 0.80 15.73
C PRO A 646 16.06 1.08 15.95
N ASP A 647 15.64 1.22 17.21
CA ASP A 647 14.23 1.52 17.54
C ASP A 647 13.76 2.84 16.91
N HIS A 648 14.63 3.86 16.87
CA HIS A 648 14.28 5.11 16.19
C HIS A 648 14.23 4.97 14.67
N VAL A 649 15.10 4.13 14.07
CA VAL A 649 15.06 3.86 12.62
C VAL A 649 13.73 3.21 12.26
N HIS A 650 13.31 2.20 13.03
CA HIS A 650 12.02 1.53 12.83
C HIS A 650 10.84 2.49 13.06
N ALA A 651 10.84 3.26 14.15
CA ALA A 651 9.79 4.23 14.44
C ALA A 651 9.68 5.32 13.36
N ASN A 652 10.81 5.78 12.82
CA ASN A 652 10.84 6.77 11.73
C ASN A 652 10.27 6.22 10.40
N ALA A 653 10.30 4.92 10.20
CA ALA A 653 9.66 4.25 9.06
C ALA A 653 8.16 3.96 9.29
N ASP A 654 7.75 3.85 10.56
CA ASP A 654 6.37 3.55 10.96
C ASP A 654 5.54 4.82 11.14
N LEU A 655 5.15 5.44 10.04
CA LEU A 655 4.41 6.72 10.00
C LEU A 655 2.95 6.58 9.59
N PHE A 656 2.50 5.38 9.22
CA PHE A 656 1.23 5.19 8.52
C PHE A 656 0.16 4.51 9.39
N GLY A 657 0.49 4.19 10.64
CA GLY A 657 -0.44 3.67 11.64
C GLY A 657 -1.45 4.69 12.18
N PHE A 658 -1.23 5.98 11.92
CA PHE A 658 -2.09 7.07 12.37
C PHE A 658 -2.16 8.20 11.33
N ALA A 659 -3.10 9.11 11.49
CA ALA A 659 -3.19 10.32 10.67
C ALA A 659 -3.52 11.53 11.56
N LEU A 660 -2.87 12.65 11.28
CA LEU A 660 -3.15 13.92 11.95
C LEU A 660 -4.44 14.53 11.40
N THR A 661 -5.34 14.94 12.28
CA THR A 661 -6.53 15.70 11.90
C THR A 661 -6.16 17.09 11.40
N GLN A 662 -7.06 17.76 10.66
CA GLN A 662 -6.81 19.13 10.21
C GLN A 662 -6.50 20.07 11.37
N ALA A 663 -7.22 19.95 12.51
CA ALA A 663 -6.94 20.77 13.69
C ALA A 663 -5.54 20.53 14.28
N GLN A 664 -5.05 19.29 14.22
CA GLN A 664 -3.68 18.96 14.63
C GLN A 664 -2.64 19.49 13.62
N MET A 665 -2.91 19.38 12.31
CA MET A 665 -2.08 19.99 11.27
C MET A 665 -1.97 21.50 11.46
N ASP A 666 -3.10 22.19 11.65
CA ASP A 666 -3.13 23.64 11.87
C ASP A 666 -2.40 24.04 13.17
N ALA A 667 -2.50 23.22 14.22
CA ALA A 667 -1.78 23.45 15.47
C ALA A 667 -0.26 23.29 15.31
N ILE A 668 0.18 22.34 14.50
CA ILE A 668 1.61 22.12 14.18
C ILE A 668 2.11 23.24 13.25
N ASP A 669 1.34 23.63 12.24
CA ASP A 669 1.67 24.73 11.33
C ASP A 669 1.86 26.06 12.08
N ALA A 670 1.10 26.28 13.15
CA ALA A 670 1.22 27.47 14.01
C ALA A 670 2.52 27.54 14.83
N LEU A 671 3.31 26.45 14.87
CA LEU A 671 4.62 26.43 15.51
C LEU A 671 5.73 27.08 14.66
N HIS A 672 5.43 27.44 13.41
CA HIS A 672 6.40 28.06 12.50
C HIS A 672 6.98 29.35 13.08
N GLN A 673 8.28 29.46 13.03
CA GLN A 673 9.07 30.60 13.49
C GLN A 673 9.68 31.30 12.25
N PRO A 674 9.17 32.46 11.83
CA PRO A 674 9.66 33.14 10.61
C PRO A 674 11.16 33.46 10.61
N ASP A 675 11.71 33.72 11.81
CA ASP A 675 13.12 34.05 12.00
C ASP A 675 13.94 32.86 12.53
N PHE A 676 13.51 31.62 12.22
CA PHE A 676 14.24 30.41 12.65
C PHE A 676 15.62 30.37 11.96
N GLU A 677 16.68 30.53 12.76
CA GLU A 677 18.07 30.31 12.38
C GLU A 677 18.59 29.07 13.14
N ARG A 678 19.30 28.20 12.43
CA ARG A 678 19.87 26.94 12.95
C ARG A 678 21.17 27.14 13.70
#